data_95cfe7ff095aaffd37a98b4871c67769
#
_entry.id   95cfe7ff095aaffd37a98b4871c67769
#
_cell.length_a   1.000
_cell.length_b   1.000
_cell.length_c   1.000
_cell.angle_alpha   90.00
_cell.angle_beta   90.00
_cell.angle_gamma   90.00
#
_symmetry.space_group_name_H-M   'P 1'
#
loop_
_entity.id
_entity.type
_entity.pdbx_description
1 polymer ?
#
loop_
_entity_poly.entity_id
_entity_poly.type
_entity_poly.pdbx_seq_one_letter_code
_entity_poly.pdbx_strand_id
1 'polypeptide(L)'
;MKSFFYGQFLCTILSEQKMFGKVICTIYIPELDKVERVPKSELVSCDEIETGLSPEEIVSIAAAGKIFDALNNYTRTIGEDVLLAPLDSAVTPLPHQLDTLKRAIGGSTVRMLLADEVGLGKTIEAGLIIRELKLRGLIQRVLIVAPAGLTKQWISEMKVHFGEEFHLFIPSQVEAADELLKAARSSINLENDDENNPYLLSDSVVCPLDAIKPIRRRKGWTKEQVDEYNMKRFLNVVHADWDLVVIDESHRVAGADETVARFRLGMGLGEAAPNILLLSATPHQGKSDAFHRLLSILDPEEFEGQRLLTKARIQPYMIRHEKRKTVDGNGKSLFLPRHTHTLNICWESRHQPQRELYDAVTEYIRHGYNALARMTKKKRVVVGFLLVLIQRLMASSTPAIGRMLEKRLNILKNPPSEPDADTEIDSLFDDYDAMTGEEMESQQLSIPEISEGEIAQVENLLDLVHIAQNAGPDAKAEKLLSLLYELQAEDGPEVKMLIFTEFTATQEMLRKFLTERGIRCCVINGSLDINERLSNQSQFADDTQVLISTEAGGEGLNLQFCHIVVNYDMPWNPMRIEQRIGRVDRIGQKHDVQAFNLMIAETVEAHVREVIEQKLATILKDIGVDKLSDILDSGEASANFDAVYKAAMQTETNIEEPLHKIEQVLRDAAKSARQFAYLYESPGVTADVAQDYLQHPFPYWVESMVTSFCRTHGGTATKQNQDWSLRLPDGSAIPHAVFNLKELEKNPVASFLAVNNKAVSDMLAELVRHRESGSKIPCIASKDLPSAVHGTFALYKLDVKSGDWSRSRVLPVFLADDGRTFNNTAKTIHDLLLGGSFSTSGMADFEIDRLWDSAESILEPYFEELQRIYAEEQERDLKKKTQLFESRKRSLGRVGIDNIRLSRLSKLEKERRSYVEYHERQRTLLPEVQLLLALKVNGGQ
;
A
#
# COMPACT_ATOMS: atom_id res chain seq x y z
N MET A 1 43.69 6.69 33.11
CA MET A 1 43.82 5.23 33.33
C MET A 1 44.18 4.65 31.97
N LYS A 2 45.10 3.74 31.88
CA LYS A 2 45.43 3.14 30.58
C LYS A 2 44.29 2.21 30.18
N SER A 3 43.77 2.37 28.95
CA SER A 3 42.72 1.54 28.36
C SER A 3 43.37 0.38 27.58
N PHE A 4 42.69 -0.75 27.58
CA PHE A 4 43.15 -1.98 26.91
C PHE A 4 41.99 -2.59 26.13
N PHE A 5 42.28 -3.39 25.12
CA PHE A 5 41.29 -4.23 24.47
C PHE A 5 41.36 -5.66 24.98
N TYR A 6 40.21 -6.24 25.30
CA TYR A 6 40.01 -7.66 25.54
C TYR A 6 39.06 -8.22 24.47
N GLY A 7 39.62 -8.93 23.51
CA GLY A 7 38.90 -9.25 22.29
C GLY A 7 38.50 -7.98 21.52
N GLN A 8 37.23 -7.76 21.39
CA GLN A 8 36.65 -6.55 20.71
C GLN A 8 36.17 -5.46 21.69
N PHE A 9 36.30 -5.67 23.01
CA PHE A 9 35.78 -4.77 24.02
C PHE A 9 36.87 -3.90 24.63
N LEU A 10 36.58 -2.59 24.74
CA LEU A 10 37.43 -1.68 25.49
C LEU A 10 37.28 -2.00 26.98
N CYS A 11 38.40 -2.12 27.70
CA CYS A 11 38.40 -2.44 29.13
C CYS A 11 39.41 -1.59 29.88
N THR A 12 39.15 -1.44 31.18
CA THR A 12 40.06 -0.76 32.12
C THR A 12 40.59 -1.75 33.15
N ILE A 13 41.89 -1.77 33.38
CA ILE A 13 42.45 -2.62 34.41
C ILE A 13 42.17 -2.02 35.80
N LEU A 14 41.45 -2.77 36.63
CA LEU A 14 41.14 -2.43 38.01
C LEU A 14 42.23 -2.84 38.99
N SER A 15 42.83 -4.04 38.76
CA SER A 15 43.93 -4.57 39.60
C SER A 15 44.76 -5.60 38.83
N GLU A 16 46.07 -5.69 39.18
CA GLU A 16 46.98 -6.72 38.67
C GLU A 16 47.48 -7.60 39.80
N GLN A 17 47.46 -8.93 39.58
CA GLN A 17 48.02 -9.91 40.52
C GLN A 17 48.95 -10.86 39.83
N LYS A 18 50.14 -11.08 40.41
CA LYS A 18 51.11 -12.05 39.89
C LYS A 18 50.88 -13.38 40.59
N MET A 19 50.48 -14.42 39.86
CA MET A 19 50.23 -15.78 40.37
C MET A 19 50.84 -16.80 39.43
N PHE A 20 51.62 -17.75 40.01
CA PHE A 20 52.28 -18.88 39.31
C PHE A 20 53.02 -18.47 38.02
N GLY A 21 53.73 -17.32 38.08
CA GLY A 21 54.54 -16.84 36.97
C GLY A 21 53.74 -16.08 35.86
N LYS A 22 52.41 -15.99 35.97
CA LYS A 22 51.58 -15.21 35.09
C LYS A 22 51.00 -13.99 35.81
N VAL A 23 50.80 -12.90 35.06
CA VAL A 23 50.10 -11.69 35.56
C VAL A 23 48.63 -11.82 35.16
N ILE A 24 47.74 -11.82 36.11
CA ILE A 24 46.28 -11.84 35.91
C ILE A 24 45.74 -10.46 36.23
N CYS A 25 45.01 -9.86 35.30
CA CYS A 25 44.38 -8.57 35.44
C CYS A 25 42.89 -8.76 35.74
N THR A 26 42.36 -7.99 36.70
CA THR A 26 40.93 -7.80 36.84
C THR A 26 40.57 -6.57 36.00
N ILE A 27 39.74 -6.78 35.01
CA ILE A 27 39.33 -5.74 34.04
C ILE A 27 37.86 -5.41 34.21
N TYR A 28 37.48 -4.16 33.97
CA TYR A 28 36.11 -3.73 33.82
C TYR A 28 35.80 -3.44 32.36
N ILE A 29 34.77 -4.03 31.83
CA ILE A 29 34.31 -3.87 30.46
C ILE A 29 33.03 -3.02 30.50
N PRO A 30 33.10 -1.70 30.18
CA PRO A 30 31.94 -0.78 30.30
C PRO A 30 30.75 -1.18 29.43
N GLU A 31 31.02 -1.69 28.22
CA GLU A 31 29.95 -2.10 27.30
C GLU A 31 29.10 -3.27 27.79
N LEU A 32 29.65 -4.13 28.63
CA LEU A 32 28.96 -5.29 29.20
C LEU A 32 28.58 -5.10 30.66
N ASP A 33 28.96 -3.95 31.26
CA ASP A 33 28.91 -3.70 32.71
C ASP A 33 29.41 -4.87 33.54
N LYS A 34 30.56 -5.43 33.11
CA LYS A 34 31.09 -6.69 33.62
C LYS A 34 32.54 -6.56 34.10
N VAL A 35 32.84 -7.20 35.22
CA VAL A 35 34.21 -7.35 35.73
C VAL A 35 34.67 -8.77 35.50
N GLU A 36 35.80 -8.92 34.78
CA GLU A 36 36.40 -10.24 34.48
C GLU A 36 37.86 -10.34 34.93
N ARG A 37 38.33 -11.57 35.12
CA ARG A 37 39.73 -11.87 35.39
C ARG A 37 40.34 -12.53 34.16
N VAL A 38 41.34 -11.87 33.58
CA VAL A 38 41.98 -12.32 32.34
C VAL A 38 43.49 -12.26 32.46
N PRO A 39 44.23 -13.13 31.77
CA PRO A 39 45.68 -13.03 31.69
C PRO A 39 46.09 -11.70 31.02
N LYS A 40 47.14 -11.04 31.54
CA LYS A 40 47.66 -9.81 30.92
C LYS A 40 48.09 -9.99 29.45
N SER A 41 48.47 -11.20 29.09
CA SER A 41 48.84 -11.58 27.70
C SER A 41 47.67 -11.53 26.71
N GLU A 42 46.44 -11.49 27.21
CA GLU A 42 45.23 -11.40 26.37
C GLU A 42 44.74 -9.95 26.24
N LEU A 43 45.43 -9.02 26.92
CA LEU A 43 45.12 -7.60 26.86
C LEU A 43 46.06 -6.92 25.85
N VAL A 44 45.45 -6.26 24.87
CA VAL A 44 46.22 -5.42 23.91
C VAL A 44 46.17 -3.98 24.40
N SER A 45 47.36 -3.37 24.64
CA SER A 45 47.44 -1.95 25.03
C SER A 45 46.97 -1.09 23.87
N CYS A 46 46.14 -0.09 24.15
CA CYS A 46 45.77 0.91 23.15
C CYS A 46 47.01 1.68 22.62
N ASP A 47 48.13 1.70 23.35
CA ASP A 47 49.39 2.33 22.92
C ASP A 47 50.16 1.52 21.85
N GLU A 48 49.84 0.25 21.61
CA GLU A 48 50.56 -0.65 20.67
C GLU A 48 49.89 -0.69 19.26
N ILE A 49 48.73 -0.06 19.05
CA ILE A 49 48.08 0.00 17.74
C ILE A 49 48.50 1.29 17.02
N GLU A 50 49.76 1.44 16.67
CA GLU A 50 50.26 2.45 15.70
C GLU A 50 50.13 1.96 14.24
N THR A 51 49.10 1.24 13.86
CA THR A 51 48.82 1.00 12.44
C THR A 51 47.93 2.15 11.94
N GLY A 52 48.56 3.02 11.14
CA GLY A 52 47.81 4.09 10.45
C GLY A 52 46.64 3.50 9.65
N LEU A 53 45.53 4.22 9.57
CA LEU A 53 44.34 3.82 8.79
C LEU A 53 44.75 3.55 7.34
N SER A 54 44.30 2.45 6.78
CA SER A 54 44.46 2.13 5.36
C SER A 54 43.63 3.08 4.49
N PRO A 55 43.97 3.31 3.23
CA PRO A 55 43.13 4.12 2.33
C PRO A 55 41.69 3.65 2.27
N GLU A 56 41.45 2.35 2.27
CA GLU A 56 40.11 1.75 2.26
C GLU A 56 39.35 2.03 3.57
N GLU A 57 40.00 2.02 4.73
CA GLU A 57 39.35 2.39 6.00
C GLU A 57 38.93 3.85 5.99
N ILE A 58 39.79 4.76 5.48
CA ILE A 58 39.49 6.18 5.33
C ILE A 58 38.27 6.37 4.42
N VAL A 59 38.22 5.69 3.27
CA VAL A 59 37.06 5.72 2.36
C VAL A 59 35.79 5.24 3.02
N SER A 60 35.86 4.11 3.75
CA SER A 60 34.68 3.55 4.40
C SER A 60 34.10 4.48 5.47
N ILE A 61 34.96 5.11 6.29
CA ILE A 61 34.53 6.07 7.33
C ILE A 61 33.99 7.36 6.68
N ALA A 62 34.63 7.88 5.64
CA ALA A 62 34.18 9.05 4.92
C ALA A 62 32.81 8.82 4.27
N ALA A 63 32.60 7.67 3.64
CA ALA A 63 31.33 7.28 3.05
C ALA A 63 30.23 7.08 4.11
N ALA A 64 30.56 6.40 5.21
CA ALA A 64 29.63 6.25 6.35
C ALA A 64 29.20 7.61 6.91
N GLY A 65 30.13 8.55 7.03
CA GLY A 65 29.84 9.92 7.45
C GLY A 65 28.84 10.62 6.54
N LYS A 66 28.96 10.51 5.20
CA LYS A 66 28.02 11.07 4.23
C LYS A 66 26.66 10.41 4.31
N ILE A 67 26.60 9.08 4.36
CA ILE A 67 25.38 8.32 4.48
C ILE A 67 24.66 8.69 5.79
N PHE A 68 25.38 8.69 6.90
CA PHE A 68 24.84 8.99 8.21
C PHE A 68 24.31 10.42 8.30
N ASP A 69 25.05 11.40 7.76
CA ASP A 69 24.58 12.79 7.69
C ASP A 69 23.36 12.92 6.79
N ALA A 70 23.34 12.28 5.63
CA ALA A 70 22.19 12.28 4.75
C ALA A 70 20.94 11.68 5.42
N LEU A 71 21.06 10.58 6.19
CA LEU A 71 19.97 9.94 6.90
C LEU A 71 19.44 10.77 8.09
N ASN A 72 20.29 11.58 8.73
CA ASN A 72 19.93 12.35 9.93
C ASN A 72 19.74 13.84 9.67
N ASN A 73 20.08 14.32 8.48
CA ASN A 73 20.07 15.74 8.12
C ASN A 73 18.71 16.19 7.57
N TYR A 74 17.65 16.02 8.39
CA TYR A 74 16.30 16.42 7.98
C TYR A 74 15.88 17.72 8.63
N THR A 75 16.26 18.81 8.02
CA THR A 75 15.58 20.08 8.22
C THR A 75 14.36 20.16 7.31
N ARG A 76 13.27 20.65 7.86
CA ARG A 76 11.92 20.73 7.29
C ARG A 76 11.71 21.83 6.26
N THR A 77 12.69 22.37 5.69
CA THR A 77 12.55 23.38 4.63
C THR A 77 12.23 22.66 3.32
N ILE A 78 10.94 22.65 3.00
CA ILE A 78 10.31 22.15 1.78
C ILE A 78 10.86 22.98 0.61
N GLY A 79 11.98 22.60 0.05
CA GLY A 79 12.55 23.31 -1.10
C GLY A 79 13.73 22.63 -1.75
N GLU A 80 14.56 21.97 -0.96
CA GLU A 80 15.81 21.37 -1.42
C GLU A 80 16.07 19.95 -0.85
N ASP A 81 15.08 19.33 -0.22
CA ASP A 81 15.28 18.11 0.53
C ASP A 81 15.31 16.87 -0.35
N VAL A 82 16.32 16.05 -0.16
CA VAL A 82 16.44 14.71 -0.73
C VAL A 82 15.31 13.84 -0.18
N LEU A 83 14.54 13.22 -1.07
CA LEU A 83 13.58 12.17 -0.70
C LEU A 83 14.35 10.88 -0.48
N LEU A 84 14.20 10.26 0.70
CA LEU A 84 14.95 9.07 1.09
C LEU A 84 14.34 7.78 0.64
N ALA A 85 13.03 7.64 0.77
CA ALA A 85 12.35 6.42 0.40
C ALA A 85 12.69 5.97 -1.03
N PRO A 86 12.78 6.87 -2.03
CA PRO A 86 13.24 6.51 -3.37
C PRO A 86 14.67 5.97 -3.43
N LEU A 87 15.53 6.40 -2.52
CA LEU A 87 16.93 5.99 -2.49
C LEU A 87 17.16 4.72 -1.67
N ASP A 88 16.26 4.43 -0.74
CA ASP A 88 16.35 3.31 0.20
C ASP A 88 15.39 2.16 -0.13
N SER A 89 14.59 2.26 -1.19
CA SER A 89 13.65 1.21 -1.61
C SER A 89 14.12 0.49 -2.87
N ALA A 90 13.66 -0.75 -3.04
CA ALA A 90 13.89 -1.53 -4.26
C ALA A 90 12.86 -1.17 -5.37
N VAL A 91 12.51 0.10 -5.50
CA VAL A 91 11.56 0.62 -6.49
C VAL A 91 12.21 1.77 -7.25
N THR A 92 12.18 1.72 -8.58
CA THR A 92 12.48 2.88 -9.43
C THR A 92 11.25 3.79 -9.44
N PRO A 93 11.25 4.89 -8.69
CA PRO A 93 10.06 5.73 -8.58
C PRO A 93 9.80 6.48 -9.89
N LEU A 94 8.54 6.55 -10.27
CA LEU A 94 8.10 7.28 -11.45
C LEU A 94 7.82 8.75 -11.11
N PRO A 95 7.87 9.68 -12.09
CA PRO A 95 7.67 11.09 -11.84
C PRO A 95 6.41 11.44 -11.04
N HIS A 96 5.25 10.82 -11.36
CA HIS A 96 4.01 11.04 -10.63
C HIS A 96 4.06 10.51 -9.19
N GLN A 97 4.78 9.40 -8.94
CA GLN A 97 4.95 8.84 -7.59
C GLN A 97 5.83 9.73 -6.71
N LEU A 98 6.84 10.37 -7.32
CA LEU A 98 7.67 11.38 -6.64
C LEU A 98 6.86 12.65 -6.33
N ASP A 99 5.97 13.10 -7.24
CA ASP A 99 5.05 14.20 -6.98
C ASP A 99 4.13 13.89 -5.80
N THR A 100 3.53 12.68 -5.81
CA THR A 100 2.69 12.20 -4.71
C THR A 100 3.45 12.22 -3.39
N LEU A 101 4.65 11.66 -3.35
CA LEU A 101 5.48 11.65 -2.14
C LEU A 101 5.79 13.05 -1.65
N LYS A 102 6.30 13.93 -2.54
CA LYS A 102 6.66 15.30 -2.20
C LYS A 102 5.47 16.10 -1.65
N ARG A 103 4.30 15.97 -2.27
CA ARG A 103 3.09 16.65 -1.81
C ARG A 103 2.59 16.10 -0.48
N ALA A 104 2.65 14.78 -0.28
CA ALA A 104 2.19 14.13 0.94
C ALA A 104 3.01 14.55 2.17
N ILE A 105 4.32 14.66 2.02
CA ILE A 105 5.22 15.02 3.12
C ILE A 105 5.37 16.55 3.30
N GLY A 106 4.83 17.35 2.38
CA GLY A 106 4.93 18.80 2.40
C GLY A 106 4.18 19.49 3.55
N GLY A 107 3.29 18.79 4.26
CA GLY A 107 2.50 19.27 5.40
C GLY A 107 3.03 18.83 6.76
N SER A 108 2.43 19.37 7.82
CA SER A 108 2.73 18.94 9.20
C SER A 108 2.17 17.56 9.54
N THR A 109 1.14 17.12 8.82
CA THR A 109 0.50 15.80 8.94
C THR A 109 0.10 15.33 7.54
N VAL A 110 0.11 14.02 7.34
CA VAL A 110 -0.33 13.40 6.09
C VAL A 110 -1.79 13.01 6.24
N ARG A 111 -2.70 13.81 5.64
CA ARG A 111 -4.14 13.50 5.61
C ARG A 111 -4.64 13.69 4.19
N MET A 112 -4.54 12.61 3.40
CA MET A 112 -4.72 12.70 1.94
C MET A 112 -5.50 11.54 1.36
N LEU A 113 -6.20 11.82 0.26
CA LEU A 113 -6.80 10.85 -0.64
C LEU A 113 -5.92 10.72 -1.89
N LEU A 114 -5.34 9.53 -2.07
CA LEU A 114 -4.65 9.16 -3.31
C LEU A 114 -5.70 8.61 -4.28
N ALA A 115 -6.01 9.40 -5.30
CA ALA A 115 -7.11 9.16 -6.22
C ALA A 115 -6.63 8.82 -7.64
N ASP A 116 -5.42 8.33 -7.78
CA ASP A 116 -4.81 7.93 -9.04
C ASP A 116 -5.59 6.83 -9.75
N GLU A 117 -5.61 6.86 -11.08
CA GLU A 117 -6.28 5.84 -11.88
C GLU A 117 -5.75 4.43 -11.60
N VAL A 118 -6.59 3.42 -11.88
CA VAL A 118 -6.20 2.01 -11.68
C VAL A 118 -4.93 1.70 -12.48
N GLY A 119 -3.94 1.08 -11.85
CA GLY A 119 -2.69 0.67 -12.52
C GLY A 119 -1.54 1.67 -12.43
N LEU A 120 -1.72 2.85 -11.81
CA LEU A 120 -0.66 3.84 -11.59
C LEU A 120 0.24 3.54 -10.38
N GLY A 121 -0.09 2.54 -9.57
CA GLY A 121 0.76 2.10 -8.47
C GLY A 121 0.50 2.79 -7.13
N LYS A 122 -0.77 3.05 -6.78
CA LYS A 122 -1.15 3.64 -5.47
C LYS A 122 -0.54 2.94 -4.26
N THR A 123 -0.40 1.61 -4.30
CA THR A 123 0.27 0.83 -3.25
C THR A 123 1.74 1.24 -3.11
N ILE A 124 2.43 1.46 -4.24
CA ILE A 124 3.82 1.92 -4.26
C ILE A 124 3.92 3.35 -3.72
N GLU A 125 3.00 4.24 -4.11
CA GLU A 125 2.94 5.61 -3.57
C GLU A 125 2.75 5.61 -2.06
N ALA A 126 1.80 4.84 -1.56
CA ALA A 126 1.59 4.69 -0.11
C ALA A 126 2.80 4.07 0.59
N GLY A 127 3.45 3.08 -0.03
CA GLY A 127 4.68 2.46 0.46
C GLY A 127 5.84 3.46 0.55
N LEU A 128 6.03 4.29 -0.48
CA LEU A 128 7.01 5.38 -0.47
C LEU A 128 6.73 6.37 0.68
N ILE A 129 5.47 6.76 0.89
CA ILE A 129 5.07 7.66 1.98
C ILE A 129 5.34 7.01 3.35
N ILE A 130 4.93 5.75 3.55
CA ILE A 130 5.18 5.02 4.79
C ILE A 130 6.69 4.95 5.08
N ARG A 131 7.49 4.55 4.07
CA ARG A 131 8.93 4.40 4.21
C ARG A 131 9.60 5.75 4.52
N GLU A 132 9.23 6.80 3.82
CA GLU A 132 9.74 8.14 4.04
C GLU A 132 9.46 8.63 5.46
N LEU A 133 8.22 8.48 5.94
CA LEU A 133 7.84 8.91 7.28
C LEU A 133 8.54 8.09 8.37
N LYS A 134 8.74 6.78 8.15
CA LYS A 134 9.51 5.92 9.07
C LYS A 134 10.99 6.30 9.09
N LEU A 135 11.62 6.51 7.93
CA LEU A 135 13.02 6.95 7.84
C LEU A 135 13.23 8.30 8.53
N ARG A 136 12.24 9.19 8.45
CA ARG A 136 12.26 10.48 9.17
C ARG A 136 11.92 10.36 10.67
N GLY A 137 11.62 9.15 11.17
CA GLY A 137 11.19 8.93 12.56
C GLY A 137 9.88 9.63 12.93
N LEU A 138 9.04 9.96 11.93
CA LEU A 138 7.77 10.66 12.13
C LEU A 138 6.61 9.71 12.47
N ILE A 139 6.75 8.44 12.11
CA ILE A 139 5.81 7.37 12.41
C ILE A 139 6.56 6.10 12.83
N GLN A 140 5.95 5.34 13.72
CA GLN A 140 6.39 4.01 14.12
C GLN A 140 5.27 2.99 13.89
N ARG A 141 4.05 3.30 14.34
CA ARG A 141 2.92 2.39 14.31
C ARG A 141 2.02 2.65 13.10
N VAL A 142 1.86 1.63 12.24
CA VAL A 142 1.12 1.74 10.98
C VAL A 142 0.04 0.65 10.89
N LEU A 143 -1.20 1.08 10.62
CA LEU A 143 -2.31 0.20 10.28
C LEU A 143 -2.67 0.33 8.80
N ILE A 144 -2.70 -0.77 8.08
CA ILE A 144 -3.23 -0.86 6.72
C ILE A 144 -4.55 -1.64 6.76
N VAL A 145 -5.64 -1.00 6.34
CA VAL A 145 -6.96 -1.62 6.19
C VAL A 145 -7.22 -1.80 4.70
N ALA A 146 -7.34 -3.04 4.25
CA ALA A 146 -7.50 -3.37 2.84
C ALA A 146 -8.61 -4.41 2.61
N PRO A 147 -9.14 -4.56 1.38
CA PRO A 147 -9.97 -5.72 1.03
C PRO A 147 -9.25 -7.03 1.34
N ALA A 148 -9.99 -8.07 1.75
CA ALA A 148 -9.40 -9.35 2.18
C ALA A 148 -8.46 -9.95 1.13
N GLY A 149 -8.81 -9.85 -0.16
CA GLY A 149 -7.99 -10.33 -1.28
C GLY A 149 -6.66 -9.60 -1.48
N LEU A 150 -6.54 -8.36 -0.96
CA LEU A 150 -5.33 -7.52 -1.12
C LEU A 150 -4.37 -7.58 0.07
N THR A 151 -4.78 -8.14 1.21
CA THR A 151 -3.97 -8.07 2.45
C THR A 151 -2.60 -8.73 2.31
N LYS A 152 -2.50 -9.90 1.69
CA LYS A 152 -1.22 -10.58 1.47
C LYS A 152 -0.36 -9.88 0.41
N GLN A 153 -0.98 -9.29 -0.61
CA GLN A 153 -0.28 -8.48 -1.59
C GLN A 153 0.38 -7.27 -0.91
N TRP A 154 -0.35 -6.57 -0.03
CA TRP A 154 0.21 -5.48 0.77
C TRP A 154 1.43 -5.92 1.56
N ILE A 155 1.34 -7.06 2.29
CA ILE A 155 2.47 -7.59 3.06
C ILE A 155 3.66 -7.91 2.15
N SER A 156 3.40 -8.56 1.00
CA SER A 156 4.45 -8.91 0.05
C SER A 156 5.10 -7.68 -0.58
N GLU A 157 4.31 -6.71 -1.06
CA GLU A 157 4.84 -5.49 -1.68
C GLU A 157 5.64 -4.64 -0.68
N MET A 158 5.15 -4.50 0.55
CA MET A 158 5.87 -3.77 1.59
C MET A 158 7.21 -4.43 1.94
N LYS A 159 7.26 -5.77 1.99
CA LYS A 159 8.49 -6.51 2.26
C LYS A 159 9.47 -6.44 1.08
N VAL A 160 9.00 -6.72 -0.14
CA VAL A 160 9.86 -6.81 -1.33
C VAL A 160 10.40 -5.44 -1.75
N HIS A 161 9.56 -4.42 -1.76
CA HIS A 161 9.92 -3.10 -2.29
C HIS A 161 10.51 -2.16 -1.24
N PHE A 162 10.07 -2.28 0.02
CA PHE A 162 10.44 -1.32 1.06
C PHE A 162 11.16 -1.94 2.27
N GLY A 163 11.34 -3.27 2.29
CA GLY A 163 11.96 -3.97 3.42
C GLY A 163 11.14 -3.89 4.72
N GLU A 164 9.84 -3.57 4.62
CA GLU A 164 8.96 -3.39 5.77
C GLU A 164 8.19 -4.67 6.08
N GLU A 165 8.26 -5.14 7.33
CA GLU A 165 7.53 -6.32 7.78
C GLU A 165 6.20 -5.94 8.39
N PHE A 166 5.11 -6.43 7.79
CA PHE A 166 3.73 -6.25 8.27
C PHE A 166 3.13 -7.58 8.68
N HIS A 167 2.33 -7.56 9.75
CA HIS A 167 1.65 -8.74 10.28
C HIS A 167 0.16 -8.72 9.92
N LEU A 168 -0.35 -9.85 9.41
CA LEU A 168 -1.77 -10.01 9.10
C LEU A 168 -2.58 -10.22 10.39
N PHE A 169 -3.59 -9.39 10.63
CA PHE A 169 -4.52 -9.54 11.74
C PHE A 169 -5.93 -9.86 11.23
N ILE A 170 -6.28 -11.14 11.29
CA ILE A 170 -7.65 -11.64 11.02
C ILE A 170 -8.37 -11.94 12.33
N PRO A 171 -9.72 -12.03 12.35
CA PRO A 171 -10.50 -12.20 13.58
C PRO A 171 -10.04 -13.35 14.46
N SER A 172 -9.74 -14.51 13.87
CA SER A 172 -9.25 -15.69 14.62
C SER A 172 -7.90 -15.47 15.30
N GLN A 173 -6.99 -14.71 14.67
CA GLN A 173 -5.70 -14.39 15.26
C GLN A 173 -5.85 -13.35 16.37
N VAL A 174 -6.73 -12.36 16.19
CA VAL A 174 -7.04 -11.35 17.21
C VAL A 174 -7.69 -12.01 18.44
N GLU A 175 -8.63 -12.93 18.25
CA GLU A 175 -9.25 -13.71 19.33
C GLU A 175 -8.21 -14.57 20.07
N ALA A 176 -7.35 -15.29 19.35
CA ALA A 176 -6.28 -16.10 19.95
C ALA A 176 -5.26 -15.24 20.72
N ALA A 177 -4.88 -14.08 20.19
CA ALA A 177 -4.00 -13.15 20.87
C ALA A 177 -4.65 -12.57 22.14
N ASP A 178 -5.95 -12.24 22.12
CA ASP A 178 -6.71 -11.77 23.29
C ASP A 178 -6.76 -12.85 24.39
N GLU A 179 -6.93 -14.13 24.01
CA GLU A 179 -6.89 -15.26 24.95
C GLU A 179 -5.49 -15.46 25.56
N LEU A 180 -4.44 -15.38 24.74
CA LEU A 180 -3.07 -15.50 25.22
C LEU A 180 -2.69 -14.36 26.18
N LEU A 181 -3.09 -13.13 25.87
CA LEU A 181 -2.88 -11.99 26.76
C LEU A 181 -3.63 -12.15 28.09
N LYS A 182 -4.85 -12.65 28.08
CA LYS A 182 -5.62 -12.97 29.30
C LYS A 182 -4.95 -14.08 30.12
N ALA A 183 -4.49 -15.17 29.48
CA ALA A 183 -3.81 -16.27 30.12
C ALA A 183 -2.46 -15.84 30.76
N ALA A 184 -1.68 -15.05 30.04
CA ALA A 184 -0.41 -14.52 30.55
C ALA A 184 -0.59 -13.65 31.80
N ARG A 185 -1.66 -12.87 31.90
CA ARG A 185 -1.97 -11.98 33.03
C ARG A 185 -2.57 -12.70 34.23
N SER A 186 -3.41 -13.69 33.99
CA SER A 186 -3.92 -14.51 35.10
C SER A 186 -2.79 -15.21 35.86
N SER A 187 -1.65 -15.47 35.19
CA SER A 187 -0.45 -16.02 35.84
C SER A 187 0.36 -14.99 36.66
N ILE A 188 0.12 -13.68 36.47
CA ILE A 188 0.90 -12.59 37.12
C ILE A 188 0.04 -11.76 38.11
N ASN A 189 -1.22 -12.11 38.36
CA ASN A 189 -2.17 -11.41 39.28
C ASN A 189 -2.34 -9.90 38.98
N LEU A 190 -2.39 -9.48 37.74
CA LEU A 190 -2.67 -8.10 37.35
C LEU A 190 -4.16 -7.98 36.96
N GLU A 191 -4.95 -7.28 37.78
CA GLU A 191 -6.41 -7.15 37.64
C GLU A 191 -6.90 -6.09 36.64
N ASN A 192 -6.06 -5.54 35.77
CA ASN A 192 -6.49 -4.51 34.82
C ASN A 192 -6.90 -5.09 33.47
N ASP A 193 -8.20 -5.20 33.24
CA ASP A 193 -8.83 -5.73 32.00
C ASP A 193 -8.60 -4.85 30.76
N ASP A 194 -8.24 -3.58 30.93
CA ASP A 194 -8.18 -2.58 29.85
C ASP A 194 -6.87 -2.55 29.05
N GLU A 195 -5.83 -3.26 29.47
CA GLU A 195 -4.53 -3.30 28.75
C GLU A 195 -4.42 -4.46 27.75
N ASN A 196 -5.48 -5.25 27.55
CA ASN A 196 -5.52 -6.39 26.62
C ASN A 196 -5.93 -5.95 25.21
N ASN A 197 -5.18 -5.06 24.60
CA ASN A 197 -5.40 -4.73 23.18
C ASN A 197 -4.45 -5.51 22.29
N PRO A 198 -4.93 -6.55 21.54
CA PRO A 198 -4.08 -7.36 20.66
C PRO A 198 -3.34 -6.54 19.59
N TYR A 199 -3.88 -5.41 19.17
CA TYR A 199 -3.25 -4.54 18.17
C TYR A 199 -1.98 -3.83 18.67
N LEU A 200 -1.72 -3.82 19.99
CA LEU A 200 -0.48 -3.29 20.57
C LEU A 200 0.71 -4.26 20.45
N LEU A 201 0.48 -5.50 20.04
CA LEU A 201 1.53 -6.53 19.90
C LEU A 201 2.43 -6.31 18.67
N SER A 202 2.03 -5.49 17.71
CA SER A 202 2.81 -5.22 16.50
C SER A 202 2.68 -3.76 16.08
N ASP A 203 3.80 -3.18 15.65
CA ASP A 203 3.85 -1.80 15.17
C ASP A 203 3.38 -1.66 13.71
N SER A 204 3.39 -2.73 12.94
CA SER A 204 3.01 -2.73 11.52
C SER A 204 1.98 -3.82 11.25
N VAL A 205 0.72 -3.43 11.04
CA VAL A 205 -0.42 -4.35 10.93
C VAL A 205 -1.17 -4.13 9.62
N VAL A 206 -1.53 -5.24 8.96
CA VAL A 206 -2.50 -5.27 7.87
C VAL A 206 -3.73 -6.02 8.34
N CYS A 207 -4.92 -5.44 8.18
CA CYS A 207 -6.16 -6.16 8.49
C CYS A 207 -7.20 -6.01 7.38
N PRO A 208 -8.03 -7.04 7.14
CA PRO A 208 -9.15 -6.95 6.21
C PRO A 208 -10.21 -5.98 6.74
N LEU A 209 -10.78 -5.15 5.87
CA LEU A 209 -11.89 -4.26 6.24
C LEU A 209 -13.05 -5.02 6.88
N ASP A 210 -13.41 -6.18 6.33
CA ASP A 210 -14.51 -7.00 6.85
C ASP A 210 -14.19 -7.64 8.21
N ALA A 211 -12.90 -7.76 8.56
CA ALA A 211 -12.48 -8.25 9.88
C ALA A 211 -12.78 -7.28 11.03
N ILE A 212 -12.81 -5.98 10.75
CA ILE A 212 -13.08 -4.91 11.72
C ILE A 212 -14.48 -4.31 11.60
N LYS A 213 -15.22 -4.63 10.53
CA LYS A 213 -16.61 -4.23 10.30
C LYS A 213 -17.50 -4.81 11.42
N PRO A 214 -18.46 -4.04 11.97
CA PRO A 214 -19.43 -4.56 12.94
C PRO A 214 -20.25 -5.72 12.35
N ILE A 215 -20.38 -6.80 13.12
CA ILE A 215 -21.25 -7.93 12.78
C ILE A 215 -22.69 -7.60 13.19
N ARG A 216 -23.66 -8.03 12.41
CA ARG A 216 -25.09 -7.80 12.71
C ARG A 216 -25.68 -8.89 13.60
N ARG A 217 -25.22 -10.13 13.43
CA ARG A 217 -25.70 -11.30 14.19
C ARG A 217 -24.59 -12.35 14.36
N ARG A 218 -24.64 -13.08 15.48
CA ARG A 218 -23.87 -14.31 15.68
C ARG A 218 -24.81 -15.36 16.27
N LYS A 219 -24.82 -16.58 15.71
CA LYS A 219 -25.72 -17.67 16.13
C LYS A 219 -25.58 -17.94 17.64
N GLY A 220 -26.69 -17.89 18.37
CA GLY A 220 -26.72 -18.10 19.82
C GLY A 220 -26.43 -16.88 20.68
N TRP A 221 -26.22 -15.67 20.08
CA TRP A 221 -25.95 -14.43 20.80
C TRP A 221 -27.17 -13.52 20.85
N THR A 222 -27.34 -12.79 21.96
CA THR A 222 -28.33 -11.72 22.06
C THR A 222 -27.83 -10.48 21.34
N LYS A 223 -28.72 -9.53 21.08
CA LYS A 223 -28.34 -8.24 20.46
C LYS A 223 -27.32 -7.48 21.30
N GLU A 224 -27.50 -7.47 22.62
CA GLU A 224 -26.60 -6.82 23.57
C GLU A 224 -25.18 -7.42 23.52
N GLN A 225 -25.08 -8.75 23.42
CA GLN A 225 -23.77 -9.44 23.28
C GLN A 225 -23.10 -9.09 21.95
N VAL A 226 -23.86 -8.96 20.87
CA VAL A 226 -23.33 -8.54 19.56
C VAL A 226 -22.85 -7.09 19.62
N ASP A 227 -23.62 -6.20 20.24
CA ASP A 227 -23.26 -4.78 20.38
C ASP A 227 -22.00 -4.61 21.26
N GLU A 228 -21.89 -5.35 22.35
CA GLU A 228 -20.70 -5.35 23.22
C GLU A 228 -19.44 -5.86 22.48
N TYR A 229 -19.57 -6.95 21.74
CA TYR A 229 -18.48 -7.51 20.93
C TYR A 229 -18.02 -6.52 19.84
N ASN A 230 -18.97 -5.92 19.13
CA ASN A 230 -18.67 -4.91 18.11
C ASN A 230 -17.98 -3.69 18.71
N MET A 231 -18.45 -3.23 19.87
CA MET A 231 -17.85 -2.11 20.59
C MET A 231 -16.42 -2.41 21.04
N LYS A 232 -16.17 -3.59 21.60
CA LYS A 232 -14.83 -4.03 22.00
C LYS A 232 -13.87 -4.05 20.82
N ARG A 233 -14.27 -4.64 19.69
CA ARG A 233 -13.47 -4.70 18.46
C ARG A 233 -13.14 -3.30 17.93
N PHE A 234 -14.14 -2.45 17.83
CA PHE A 234 -13.97 -1.06 17.38
C PHE A 234 -12.97 -0.30 18.28
N LEU A 235 -13.15 -0.38 19.59
CA LEU A 235 -12.27 0.30 20.54
C LEU A 235 -10.83 -0.24 20.51
N ASN A 236 -10.64 -1.54 20.36
CA ASN A 236 -9.31 -2.13 20.25
C ASN A 236 -8.56 -1.60 19.03
N VAL A 237 -9.22 -1.49 17.88
CA VAL A 237 -8.58 -0.94 16.66
C VAL A 237 -8.29 0.54 16.79
N VAL A 238 -9.27 1.33 17.27
CA VAL A 238 -9.16 2.79 17.34
C VAL A 238 -8.18 3.26 18.42
N HIS A 239 -8.05 2.50 19.51
CA HIS A 239 -7.18 2.85 20.65
C HIS A 239 -5.83 2.11 20.65
N ALA A 240 -5.34 1.72 19.48
CA ALA A 240 -4.05 1.05 19.39
C ALA A 240 -2.88 1.99 19.07
N ASP A 241 -3.02 3.29 19.34
CA ASP A 241 -1.97 4.33 19.20
C ASP A 241 -1.30 4.38 17.83
N TRP A 242 -2.09 4.32 16.75
CA TRP A 242 -1.57 4.41 15.39
C TRP A 242 -1.00 5.80 15.08
N ASP A 243 0.18 5.84 14.45
CA ASP A 243 0.73 7.07 13.90
C ASP A 243 0.21 7.34 12.48
N LEU A 244 -0.04 6.27 11.73
CA LEU A 244 -0.60 6.33 10.38
C LEU A 244 -1.62 5.21 10.17
N VAL A 245 -2.78 5.58 9.60
CA VAL A 245 -3.77 4.63 9.08
C VAL A 245 -3.86 4.76 7.57
N VAL A 246 -3.77 3.64 6.85
CA VAL A 246 -3.98 3.55 5.41
C VAL A 246 -5.26 2.76 5.15
N ILE A 247 -6.20 3.31 4.38
CA ILE A 247 -7.43 2.62 3.99
C ILE A 247 -7.44 2.45 2.48
N ASP A 248 -7.25 1.22 2.03
CA ASP A 248 -7.33 0.87 0.61
C ASP A 248 -8.77 0.62 0.18
N GLU A 249 -9.06 0.92 -1.10
CA GLU A 249 -10.41 0.96 -1.65
C GLU A 249 -11.38 1.74 -0.74
N SER A 250 -10.94 2.93 -0.34
CA SER A 250 -11.59 3.76 0.69
C SER A 250 -13.03 4.17 0.33
N HIS A 251 -13.43 4.08 -0.94
CA HIS A 251 -14.83 4.27 -1.34
C HIS A 251 -15.78 3.32 -0.60
N ARG A 252 -15.31 2.14 -0.15
CA ARG A 252 -16.10 1.17 0.63
C ARG A 252 -16.45 1.67 2.05
N VAL A 253 -15.69 2.63 2.60
CA VAL A 253 -15.98 3.24 3.92
C VAL A 253 -16.81 4.51 3.83
N ALA A 254 -17.10 5.04 2.63
CA ALA A 254 -17.96 6.20 2.47
C ALA A 254 -19.42 5.94 2.88
N GLY A 255 -19.89 4.69 2.75
CA GLY A 255 -21.26 4.29 3.07
C GLY A 255 -22.35 4.93 2.20
N ALA A 256 -23.59 4.48 2.33
CA ALA A 256 -24.74 5.09 1.66
C ALA A 256 -25.18 6.37 2.37
N ASP A 257 -25.07 6.42 3.69
CA ASP A 257 -25.36 7.56 4.55
C ASP A 257 -24.46 7.57 5.80
N GLU A 258 -24.58 8.59 6.64
CA GLU A 258 -23.77 8.77 7.86
C GLU A 258 -24.06 7.73 8.96
N THR A 259 -25.18 7.01 8.87
CA THR A 259 -25.58 6.03 9.88
C THR A 259 -25.00 4.65 9.62
N VAL A 260 -24.47 4.41 8.42
CA VAL A 260 -23.92 3.12 8.02
C VAL A 260 -22.68 2.77 8.83
N ALA A 261 -22.63 1.53 9.30
CA ALA A 261 -21.54 1.04 10.15
C ALA A 261 -20.13 1.20 9.52
N ARG A 262 -20.02 1.12 8.20
CA ARG A 262 -18.75 1.31 7.46
C ARG A 262 -18.26 2.76 7.55
N PHE A 263 -19.16 3.76 7.41
CA PHE A 263 -18.78 5.16 7.55
C PHE A 263 -18.35 5.50 8.98
N ARG A 264 -19.08 4.99 9.99
CA ARG A 264 -18.68 5.16 11.40
C ARG A 264 -17.30 4.57 11.69
N LEU A 265 -16.99 3.41 11.10
CA LEU A 265 -15.66 2.82 11.18
C LEU A 265 -14.61 3.73 10.52
N GLY A 266 -14.87 4.22 9.30
CA GLY A 266 -14.00 5.15 8.60
C GLY A 266 -13.70 6.41 9.41
N MET A 267 -14.73 7.03 10.01
CA MET A 267 -14.58 8.18 10.89
C MET A 267 -13.74 7.85 12.14
N GLY A 268 -14.01 6.70 12.79
CA GLY A 268 -13.24 6.25 13.94
C GLY A 268 -11.76 6.03 13.61
N LEU A 269 -11.46 5.44 12.46
CA LEU A 269 -10.09 5.26 11.99
C LEU A 269 -9.42 6.59 11.64
N GLY A 270 -10.16 7.53 11.02
CA GLY A 270 -9.67 8.89 10.74
C GLY A 270 -9.35 9.70 12.00
N GLU A 271 -10.07 9.42 13.08
CA GLU A 271 -9.83 10.01 14.40
C GLU A 271 -8.73 9.26 15.18
N ALA A 272 -8.42 7.99 14.84
CA ALA A 272 -7.50 7.15 15.60
C ALA A 272 -6.03 7.53 15.40
N ALA A 273 -5.70 8.19 14.30
CA ALA A 273 -4.31 8.51 13.94
C ALA A 273 -4.18 9.97 13.48
N PRO A 274 -3.02 10.61 13.76
CA PRO A 274 -2.73 11.94 13.25
C PRO A 274 -2.56 11.94 11.73
N ASN A 275 -2.06 10.86 11.15
CA ASN A 275 -1.89 10.70 9.70
C ASN A 275 -2.86 9.66 9.16
N ILE A 276 -3.48 9.95 8.01
CA ILE A 276 -4.37 9.03 7.31
C ILE A 276 -4.19 9.15 5.80
N LEU A 277 -4.05 8.00 5.14
CA LEU A 277 -4.07 7.87 3.69
C LEU A 277 -5.30 7.09 3.26
N LEU A 278 -6.11 7.69 2.43
CA LEU A 278 -7.21 7.03 1.75
C LEU A 278 -6.78 6.72 0.31
N LEU A 279 -6.94 5.49 -0.14
CA LEU A 279 -6.63 5.09 -1.50
C LEU A 279 -7.92 4.68 -2.21
N SER A 280 -8.20 5.29 -3.36
CA SER A 280 -9.33 4.90 -4.20
C SER A 280 -9.11 5.37 -5.63
N ALA A 281 -9.31 4.49 -6.60
CA ALA A 281 -9.30 4.91 -8.01
C ALA A 281 -10.58 5.67 -8.39
N THR A 282 -11.65 5.49 -7.61
CA THR A 282 -13.00 5.95 -7.87
C THR A 282 -13.59 6.67 -6.65
N PRO A 283 -13.03 7.83 -6.26
CA PRO A 283 -13.40 8.50 -5.01
C PRO A 283 -14.83 9.02 -5.00
N HIS A 284 -15.41 9.29 -6.16
CA HIS A 284 -16.72 9.93 -6.28
C HIS A 284 -17.90 8.96 -6.29
N GLN A 285 -17.76 7.78 -6.87
CA GLN A 285 -18.87 6.87 -7.18
C GLN A 285 -20.15 7.60 -7.63
N GLY A 286 -20.00 8.83 -8.17
CA GLY A 286 -21.06 9.72 -8.64
C GLY A 286 -22.04 10.24 -7.62
N LYS A 287 -21.78 10.04 -6.37
CA LYS A 287 -22.53 10.68 -5.29
C LYS A 287 -21.65 11.77 -4.68
N SER A 288 -22.00 13.04 -4.89
CA SER A 288 -21.32 14.17 -4.22
C SER A 288 -21.25 13.96 -2.71
N ASP A 289 -22.29 13.36 -2.13
CA ASP A 289 -22.39 13.07 -0.71
C ASP A 289 -21.40 11.98 -0.24
N ALA A 290 -21.17 10.93 -1.04
CA ALA A 290 -20.18 9.89 -0.72
C ALA A 290 -18.75 10.45 -0.75
N PHE A 291 -18.45 11.29 -1.73
CA PHE A 291 -17.16 11.97 -1.81
C PHE A 291 -16.98 12.97 -0.65
N HIS A 292 -18.02 13.70 -0.32
CA HIS A 292 -18.01 14.62 0.82
C HIS A 292 -17.72 13.85 2.13
N ARG A 293 -18.34 12.67 2.31
CA ARG A 293 -18.06 11.79 3.45
C ARG A 293 -16.62 11.27 3.47
N LEU A 294 -16.03 10.93 2.33
CA LEU A 294 -14.60 10.57 2.26
C LEU A 294 -13.71 11.72 2.72
N LEU A 295 -13.98 12.94 2.25
CA LEU A 295 -13.24 14.12 2.67
C LEU A 295 -13.46 14.42 4.17
N SER A 296 -14.64 14.16 4.72
CA SER A 296 -14.92 14.31 6.15
C SER A 296 -14.13 13.33 7.03
N ILE A 297 -13.71 12.17 6.50
CA ILE A 297 -12.78 11.27 7.21
C ILE A 297 -11.39 11.91 7.31
N LEU A 298 -10.97 12.67 6.28
CA LEU A 298 -9.68 13.35 6.28
C LEU A 298 -9.71 14.58 7.21
N ASP A 299 -10.73 15.38 7.10
CA ASP A 299 -10.88 16.59 7.93
C ASP A 299 -12.36 16.85 8.24
N PRO A 300 -12.84 16.40 9.43
CA PRO A 300 -14.23 16.61 9.82
C PRO A 300 -14.63 18.07 9.95
N GLU A 301 -13.72 18.96 10.36
CA GLU A 301 -14.03 20.37 10.63
C GLU A 301 -14.14 21.15 9.31
N GLU A 302 -13.23 20.93 8.36
CA GLU A 302 -13.25 21.59 7.07
C GLU A 302 -14.44 21.12 6.21
N PHE A 303 -14.79 19.84 6.26
CA PHE A 303 -15.82 19.23 5.46
C PHE A 303 -17.14 18.97 6.21
N GLU A 304 -17.40 19.68 7.33
CA GLU A 304 -18.68 19.62 8.03
C GLU A 304 -19.78 20.32 7.22
N GLY A 305 -20.92 19.63 7.04
CA GLY A 305 -22.09 20.13 6.32
C GLY A 305 -21.91 20.14 4.78
N GLN A 306 -22.97 20.53 4.06
CA GLN A 306 -23.00 20.56 2.58
C GLN A 306 -22.41 21.87 2.02
N ARG A 307 -21.19 22.22 2.35
CA ARG A 307 -20.52 23.38 1.75
C ARG A 307 -20.00 23.04 0.35
N LEU A 308 -20.06 24.00 -0.56
CA LEU A 308 -19.55 23.85 -1.92
C LEU A 308 -18.07 23.40 -1.92
N LEU A 309 -17.79 22.31 -2.60
CA LEU A 309 -16.45 21.83 -2.82
C LEU A 309 -15.76 22.69 -3.90
N THR A 310 -14.68 23.37 -3.52
CA THR A 310 -13.87 24.18 -4.44
C THR A 310 -12.46 23.60 -4.59
N LYS A 311 -11.77 23.93 -5.69
CA LYS A 311 -10.39 23.48 -5.94
C LYS A 311 -9.47 23.80 -4.76
N ALA A 312 -9.54 25.01 -4.26
CA ALA A 312 -8.70 25.47 -3.14
C ALA A 312 -8.91 24.65 -1.85
N ARG A 313 -10.14 24.16 -1.62
CA ARG A 313 -10.48 23.34 -0.45
C ARG A 313 -10.04 21.88 -0.60
N ILE A 314 -10.12 21.32 -1.81
CA ILE A 314 -9.85 19.90 -2.06
C ILE A 314 -8.38 19.64 -2.32
N GLN A 315 -7.70 20.55 -3.02
CA GLN A 315 -6.31 20.39 -3.44
C GLN A 315 -5.32 20.01 -2.32
N PRO A 316 -5.44 20.50 -1.07
CA PRO A 316 -4.57 20.07 0.03
C PRO A 316 -4.81 18.62 0.48
N TYR A 317 -5.98 18.04 0.18
CA TYR A 317 -6.40 16.73 0.67
C TYR A 317 -6.42 15.64 -0.39
N MET A 318 -6.16 15.97 -1.67
CA MET A 318 -6.31 15.00 -2.75
C MET A 318 -5.19 15.10 -3.78
N ILE A 319 -4.71 13.94 -4.20
CA ILE A 319 -3.76 13.78 -5.31
C ILE A 319 -4.40 12.87 -6.34
N ARG A 320 -4.37 13.26 -7.62
CA ARG A 320 -4.87 12.47 -8.73
C ARG A 320 -4.00 12.65 -9.96
N HIS A 321 -3.52 11.54 -10.49
CA HIS A 321 -2.83 11.47 -11.78
C HIS A 321 -3.65 10.64 -12.77
N GLU A 322 -3.47 10.96 -14.05
CA GLU A 322 -4.16 10.31 -15.16
C GLU A 322 -3.17 9.50 -15.99
N LYS A 323 -3.53 8.28 -16.37
CA LYS A 323 -2.69 7.39 -17.19
C LYS A 323 -2.14 8.07 -18.44
N ARG A 324 -2.99 8.85 -19.15
CA ARG A 324 -2.61 9.52 -20.40
C ARG A 324 -1.56 10.61 -20.25
N LYS A 325 -1.42 11.17 -19.05
CA LYS A 325 -0.49 12.27 -18.74
C LYS A 325 0.77 11.78 -18.05
N THR A 326 0.83 10.50 -17.66
CA THR A 326 1.99 9.95 -16.96
C THR A 326 3.08 9.51 -17.91
N VAL A 327 4.30 9.87 -17.56
CA VAL A 327 5.51 9.61 -18.34
C VAL A 327 6.57 8.92 -17.48
N ASP A 328 7.49 8.22 -18.14
CA ASP A 328 8.70 7.71 -17.49
C ASP A 328 9.74 8.83 -17.23
N GLY A 329 10.86 8.47 -16.61
CA GLY A 329 11.97 9.40 -16.36
C GLY A 329 12.60 10.01 -17.62
N ASN A 330 12.27 9.51 -18.82
CA ASN A 330 12.74 10.03 -20.11
C ASN A 330 11.64 10.83 -20.86
N GLY A 331 10.48 11.05 -20.23
CA GLY A 331 9.35 11.75 -20.84
C GLY A 331 8.51 10.91 -21.81
N LYS A 332 8.73 9.59 -21.90
CA LYS A 332 7.93 8.67 -22.71
C LYS A 332 6.68 8.25 -21.97
N SER A 333 5.53 8.15 -22.67
CA SER A 333 4.28 7.61 -22.08
C SER A 333 4.49 6.23 -21.46
N LEU A 334 3.98 6.06 -20.23
CA LEU A 334 4.06 4.81 -19.46
C LEU A 334 3.07 3.75 -19.95
N PHE A 335 2.00 4.16 -20.62
CA PHE A 335 0.94 3.26 -21.07
C PHE A 335 0.94 3.14 -22.58
N LEU A 336 0.83 1.91 -23.05
CA LEU A 336 0.66 1.59 -24.45
C LEU A 336 -0.81 1.80 -24.89
N PRO A 337 -1.09 1.84 -26.21
CA PRO A 337 -2.46 1.92 -26.71
C PRO A 337 -3.34 0.78 -26.20
N ARG A 338 -4.62 1.08 -26.05
CA ARG A 338 -5.64 0.11 -25.69
C ARG A 338 -6.70 0.07 -26.79
N HIS A 339 -7.03 -1.14 -27.23
CA HIS A 339 -8.05 -1.40 -28.24
C HIS A 339 -9.22 -2.14 -27.59
N THR A 340 -10.44 -1.61 -27.73
CA THR A 340 -11.65 -2.25 -27.19
C THR A 340 -12.57 -2.63 -28.34
N HIS A 341 -12.92 -3.92 -28.40
CA HIS A 341 -13.72 -4.52 -29.44
C HIS A 341 -15.02 -5.04 -28.84
N THR A 342 -16.17 -4.68 -29.41
CA THR A 342 -17.46 -5.27 -29.08
C THR A 342 -17.81 -6.30 -30.15
N LEU A 343 -17.91 -7.57 -29.75
CA LEU A 343 -18.25 -8.67 -30.63
C LEU A 343 -19.74 -9.00 -30.50
N ASN A 344 -20.51 -8.57 -31.49
CA ASN A 344 -21.93 -8.88 -31.60
C ASN A 344 -22.12 -10.28 -32.13
N ILE A 345 -22.70 -11.18 -31.36
CA ILE A 345 -22.90 -12.59 -31.64
C ILE A 345 -24.35 -12.79 -32.06
N CYS A 346 -24.59 -13.28 -33.28
CA CYS A 346 -25.92 -13.66 -33.75
C CYS A 346 -26.17 -15.13 -33.49
N TRP A 347 -27.41 -15.50 -33.13
CA TRP A 347 -27.83 -16.90 -33.07
C TRP A 347 -27.90 -17.49 -34.47
N GLU A 348 -27.18 -18.57 -34.69
CA GLU A 348 -27.31 -19.40 -35.88
C GLU A 348 -28.45 -20.41 -35.73
N SER A 349 -28.83 -21.11 -36.77
CA SER A 349 -29.94 -22.08 -36.74
C SER A 349 -29.75 -23.21 -35.69
N ARG A 350 -28.53 -23.57 -35.41
CA ARG A 350 -28.17 -24.54 -34.35
C ARG A 350 -28.42 -24.01 -32.93
N HIS A 351 -28.41 -22.68 -32.73
CA HIS A 351 -28.65 -22.03 -31.46
C HIS A 351 -30.10 -21.68 -31.21
N GLN A 352 -31.01 -22.11 -32.09
CA GLN A 352 -32.44 -21.87 -31.96
C GLN A 352 -33.01 -22.28 -30.60
N PRO A 353 -32.67 -23.43 -29.96
CA PRO A 353 -33.12 -23.76 -28.63
C PRO A 353 -32.67 -22.79 -27.54
N GLN A 354 -31.49 -22.18 -27.67
CA GLN A 354 -31.04 -21.14 -26.74
C GLN A 354 -31.83 -19.85 -26.90
N ARG A 355 -32.19 -19.48 -28.13
CA ARG A 355 -33.07 -18.34 -28.40
C ARG A 355 -34.45 -18.55 -27.80
N GLU A 356 -35.04 -19.71 -27.99
CA GLU A 356 -36.35 -20.08 -27.43
C GLU A 356 -36.32 -20.05 -25.90
N LEU A 357 -35.25 -20.53 -25.28
CA LEU A 357 -35.02 -20.41 -23.84
C LEU A 357 -34.95 -18.93 -23.40
N TYR A 358 -34.16 -18.11 -24.10
CA TYR A 358 -34.01 -16.67 -23.81
C TYR A 358 -35.37 -15.95 -23.87
N ASP A 359 -36.14 -16.20 -24.92
CA ASP A 359 -37.48 -15.60 -25.11
C ASP A 359 -38.42 -16.02 -23.99
N ALA A 360 -38.43 -17.32 -23.64
CA ALA A 360 -39.29 -17.86 -22.56
C ALA A 360 -38.89 -17.30 -21.17
N VAL A 361 -37.63 -17.20 -20.87
CA VAL A 361 -37.16 -16.59 -19.60
C VAL A 361 -37.50 -15.10 -19.56
N THR A 362 -37.33 -14.37 -20.66
CA THR A 362 -37.69 -12.96 -20.74
C THR A 362 -39.22 -12.76 -20.51
N GLU A 363 -40.07 -13.64 -21.06
CA GLU A 363 -41.50 -13.60 -20.84
C GLU A 363 -41.86 -13.93 -19.36
N TYR A 364 -41.22 -14.92 -18.75
CA TYR A 364 -41.36 -15.22 -17.33
C TYR A 364 -41.03 -13.97 -16.46
N ILE A 365 -39.95 -13.26 -16.78
CA ILE A 365 -39.56 -12.03 -16.09
C ILE A 365 -40.59 -10.94 -16.25
N ARG A 366 -41.12 -10.74 -17.48
CA ARG A 366 -42.22 -9.77 -17.76
C ARG A 366 -43.45 -10.08 -16.90
N HIS A 367 -43.87 -11.34 -16.84
CA HIS A 367 -44.98 -11.76 -15.98
C HIS A 367 -44.72 -11.45 -14.51
N GLY A 368 -43.48 -11.72 -14.03
CA GLY A 368 -43.06 -11.42 -12.66
C GLY A 368 -43.13 -9.92 -12.37
N TYR A 369 -42.65 -9.04 -13.26
CA TYR A 369 -42.74 -7.59 -13.10
C TYR A 369 -44.18 -7.09 -13.05
N ASN A 370 -45.07 -7.64 -13.86
CA ASN A 370 -46.50 -7.30 -13.82
C ASN A 370 -47.16 -7.65 -12.48
N ALA A 371 -46.72 -8.73 -11.84
CA ALA A 371 -47.18 -9.13 -10.52
C ALA A 371 -46.68 -8.20 -9.38
N LEU A 372 -45.56 -7.49 -9.56
CA LEU A 372 -44.99 -6.57 -8.56
C LEU A 372 -45.98 -5.43 -8.18
N ALA A 373 -46.81 -4.98 -9.10
CA ALA A 373 -47.78 -3.90 -8.84
C ALA A 373 -48.76 -4.23 -7.70
N ARG A 374 -49.00 -5.51 -7.45
CA ARG A 374 -49.92 -6.01 -6.42
C ARG A 374 -49.24 -6.35 -5.09
N MET A 375 -47.89 -6.24 -4.99
CA MET A 375 -47.09 -6.61 -3.83
C MET A 375 -46.82 -5.45 -2.89
N THR A 376 -46.55 -5.77 -1.60
CA THR A 376 -46.06 -4.78 -0.62
C THR A 376 -44.69 -4.22 -1.04
N LYS A 377 -44.32 -3.04 -0.57
CA LYS A 377 -43.04 -2.38 -0.91
C LYS A 377 -41.83 -3.29 -0.67
N LYS A 378 -41.80 -4.00 0.46
CA LYS A 378 -40.70 -4.93 0.81
C LYS A 378 -40.64 -6.11 -0.17
N LYS A 379 -41.73 -6.84 -0.40
CA LYS A 379 -41.81 -7.96 -1.35
C LYS A 379 -41.42 -7.55 -2.77
N ARG A 380 -41.87 -6.37 -3.20
CA ARG A 380 -41.59 -5.81 -4.55
C ARG A 380 -40.11 -5.72 -4.82
N VAL A 381 -39.30 -5.30 -3.83
CA VAL A 381 -37.86 -5.14 -4.00
C VAL A 381 -37.16 -6.49 -4.12
N VAL A 382 -37.49 -7.44 -3.25
CA VAL A 382 -36.84 -8.76 -3.24
C VAL A 382 -37.19 -9.56 -4.52
N VAL A 383 -38.46 -9.52 -4.94
CA VAL A 383 -38.86 -10.12 -6.21
C VAL A 383 -38.20 -9.41 -7.41
N GLY A 384 -38.15 -8.10 -7.39
CA GLY A 384 -37.44 -7.32 -8.43
C GLY A 384 -35.95 -7.70 -8.53
N PHE A 385 -35.29 -7.92 -7.39
CA PHE A 385 -33.92 -8.43 -7.36
C PHE A 385 -33.78 -9.81 -8.03
N LEU A 386 -34.66 -10.75 -7.64
CA LEU A 386 -34.66 -12.09 -8.22
C LEU A 386 -34.83 -12.05 -9.74
N LEU A 387 -35.77 -11.26 -10.26
CA LEU A 387 -36.01 -11.14 -11.70
C LEU A 387 -34.81 -10.58 -12.45
N VAL A 388 -34.11 -9.57 -11.88
CA VAL A 388 -32.86 -9.03 -12.43
C VAL A 388 -31.77 -10.09 -12.45
N LEU A 389 -31.61 -10.86 -11.36
CA LEU A 389 -30.61 -11.91 -11.28
C LEU A 389 -30.87 -13.00 -12.32
N ILE A 390 -32.12 -13.43 -12.50
CA ILE A 390 -32.51 -14.41 -13.50
C ILE A 390 -32.13 -13.91 -14.91
N GLN A 391 -32.37 -12.65 -15.25
CA GLN A 391 -32.00 -12.09 -16.54
C GLN A 391 -30.50 -12.07 -16.75
N ARG A 392 -29.71 -11.64 -15.75
CA ARG A 392 -28.24 -11.62 -15.85
C ARG A 392 -27.67 -13.02 -16.03
N LEU A 393 -28.21 -14.02 -15.32
CA LEU A 393 -27.80 -15.42 -15.47
C LEU A 393 -28.14 -15.98 -16.84
N MET A 394 -29.33 -15.63 -17.41
CA MET A 394 -29.70 -16.00 -18.76
C MET A 394 -28.78 -15.40 -19.82
N ALA A 395 -28.40 -14.12 -19.67
CA ALA A 395 -27.46 -13.44 -20.57
C ALA A 395 -26.04 -13.97 -20.42
N SER A 396 -25.70 -14.63 -19.31
CA SER A 396 -24.40 -15.24 -19.08
C SER A 396 -24.26 -16.58 -19.76
N SER A 397 -24.96 -17.63 -19.30
CA SER A 397 -24.88 -18.97 -19.86
C SER A 397 -26.11 -19.84 -19.55
N THR A 398 -26.40 -20.79 -20.44
CA THR A 398 -27.48 -21.78 -20.25
C THR A 398 -27.33 -22.58 -18.94
N PRO A 399 -26.13 -23.05 -18.52
CA PRO A 399 -25.95 -23.71 -17.23
C PRO A 399 -26.20 -22.81 -16.01
N ALA A 400 -25.87 -21.51 -16.12
CA ALA A 400 -26.07 -20.58 -15.01
C ALA A 400 -27.56 -20.36 -14.71
N ILE A 401 -28.36 -20.11 -15.73
CA ILE A 401 -29.81 -19.99 -15.56
C ILE A 401 -30.44 -21.31 -15.10
N GLY A 402 -29.99 -22.46 -15.62
CA GLY A 402 -30.49 -23.78 -15.22
C GLY A 402 -30.32 -24.02 -13.73
N ARG A 403 -29.12 -23.80 -13.17
CA ARG A 403 -28.88 -23.91 -11.71
C ARG A 403 -29.78 -23.00 -10.89
N MET A 404 -30.04 -21.78 -11.34
CA MET A 404 -30.90 -20.84 -10.67
C MET A 404 -32.36 -21.31 -10.66
N LEU A 405 -32.87 -21.79 -11.80
CA LEU A 405 -34.23 -22.33 -11.93
C LEU A 405 -34.43 -23.59 -11.08
N GLU A 406 -33.43 -24.48 -10.99
CA GLU A 406 -33.44 -25.63 -10.10
C GLU A 406 -33.55 -25.23 -8.61
N LYS A 407 -32.73 -24.24 -8.19
CA LYS A 407 -32.82 -23.68 -6.83
C LYS A 407 -34.20 -23.07 -6.59
N ARG A 408 -34.74 -22.31 -7.55
CA ARG A 408 -36.08 -21.71 -7.46
C ARG A 408 -37.17 -22.74 -7.32
N LEU A 409 -37.17 -23.80 -8.15
CA LEU A 409 -38.11 -24.88 -8.10
C LEU A 409 -38.08 -25.61 -6.75
N ASN A 410 -36.88 -25.84 -6.21
CA ASN A 410 -36.74 -26.49 -4.89
C ASN A 410 -37.36 -25.62 -3.77
N ILE A 411 -37.17 -24.32 -3.79
CA ILE A 411 -37.75 -23.37 -2.82
C ILE A 411 -39.29 -23.36 -2.96
N LEU A 412 -39.82 -23.36 -4.19
CA LEU A 412 -41.23 -23.35 -4.45
C LEU A 412 -41.89 -24.66 -3.98
N LYS A 413 -41.26 -25.82 -4.18
CA LYS A 413 -41.74 -27.14 -3.75
C LYS A 413 -41.59 -27.39 -2.26
N ASN A 414 -40.57 -26.80 -1.64
CA ASN A 414 -40.23 -27.01 -0.24
C ASN A 414 -40.04 -25.62 0.45
N PRO A 415 -41.10 -24.86 0.65
CA PRO A 415 -41.00 -23.55 1.28
C PRO A 415 -40.48 -23.70 2.72
N PRO A 416 -39.50 -22.92 3.16
CA PRO A 416 -38.98 -22.95 4.53
C PRO A 416 -40.09 -22.63 5.54
N SER A 417 -40.06 -23.32 6.67
CA SER A 417 -41.16 -23.37 7.66
C SER A 417 -41.36 -22.07 8.46
N GLU A 418 -40.48 -21.11 8.40
CA GLU A 418 -40.67 -19.73 8.85
C GLU A 418 -39.80 -18.78 7.97
N PRO A 419 -40.38 -17.78 7.35
CA PRO A 419 -39.57 -16.76 6.68
C PRO A 419 -39.01 -15.78 7.74
N ASP A 420 -37.73 -15.82 8.00
CA ASP A 420 -36.99 -14.73 8.65
C ASP A 420 -36.94 -13.49 7.71
N ALA A 421 -38.05 -13.25 7.06
CA ALA A 421 -38.21 -12.33 5.91
C ALA A 421 -37.90 -10.88 6.24
N ASP A 422 -38.06 -10.45 7.48
CA ASP A 422 -37.90 -9.03 7.85
C ASP A 422 -36.44 -8.61 8.04
N THR A 423 -35.53 -9.56 8.32
CA THR A 423 -34.12 -9.28 8.63
C THR A 423 -33.19 -9.45 7.42
N GLU A 424 -33.50 -10.39 6.52
CA GLU A 424 -32.75 -10.57 5.27
C GLU A 424 -33.00 -9.42 4.29
N ILE A 425 -34.17 -8.85 4.31
CA ILE A 425 -34.60 -7.77 3.40
C ILE A 425 -33.82 -6.48 3.66
N ASP A 426 -33.64 -6.09 4.93
CA ASP A 426 -32.93 -4.85 5.28
C ASP A 426 -31.44 -4.94 4.93
N SER A 427 -30.83 -6.15 4.94
CA SER A 427 -29.44 -6.35 4.55
C SER A 427 -29.22 -6.30 3.04
N LEU A 428 -30.18 -6.75 2.25
CA LEU A 428 -30.14 -6.69 0.79
C LEU A 428 -30.24 -5.25 0.26
N PHE A 429 -30.92 -4.35 1.00
CA PHE A 429 -31.07 -2.96 0.58
C PHE A 429 -29.78 -2.14 0.64
N ASP A 430 -28.97 -2.35 1.67
CA ASP A 430 -27.79 -1.54 1.93
C ASP A 430 -26.58 -1.93 1.07
N ASP A 431 -26.51 -3.19 0.62
CA ASP A 431 -25.35 -3.75 -0.06
C ASP A 431 -25.58 -4.12 -1.54
N TYR A 432 -26.82 -3.98 -2.08
CA TYR A 432 -27.17 -4.43 -3.44
C TYR A 432 -26.25 -3.88 -4.54
N ASP A 433 -25.99 -2.58 -4.53
CA ASP A 433 -25.14 -1.91 -5.55
C ASP A 433 -23.65 -2.33 -5.46
N ALA A 434 -23.24 -2.90 -4.32
CA ALA A 434 -21.88 -3.35 -4.07
C ALA A 434 -21.68 -4.86 -4.28
N MET A 435 -22.75 -5.66 -4.38
CA MET A 435 -22.66 -7.11 -4.51
C MET A 435 -22.08 -7.55 -5.86
N THR A 436 -21.17 -8.52 -5.81
CA THR A 436 -20.67 -9.21 -7.02
C THR A 436 -21.71 -10.22 -7.51
N GLY A 437 -21.62 -10.62 -8.81
CA GLY A 437 -22.49 -11.65 -9.36
C GLY A 437 -22.39 -13.00 -8.60
N GLU A 438 -21.20 -13.33 -8.10
CA GLU A 438 -20.95 -14.52 -7.29
C GLU A 438 -21.67 -14.45 -5.91
N GLU A 439 -21.62 -13.30 -5.25
CA GLU A 439 -22.37 -13.06 -4.01
C GLU A 439 -23.88 -13.14 -4.24
N MET A 440 -24.36 -12.58 -5.36
CA MET A 440 -25.77 -12.67 -5.75
C MET A 440 -26.21 -14.13 -6.02
N GLU A 441 -25.38 -14.92 -6.72
CA GLU A 441 -25.63 -16.34 -7.00
C GLU A 441 -25.72 -17.19 -5.71
N SER A 442 -24.97 -16.80 -4.68
CA SER A 442 -24.92 -17.52 -3.38
C SER A 442 -26.13 -17.24 -2.49
N GLN A 443 -26.88 -16.16 -2.72
CA GLN A 443 -28.04 -15.78 -1.91
C GLN A 443 -29.17 -16.82 -2.05
N GLN A 444 -29.62 -17.34 -0.93
CA GLN A 444 -30.83 -18.18 -0.85
C GLN A 444 -32.04 -17.28 -0.57
N LEU A 445 -32.72 -16.85 -1.62
CA LEU A 445 -33.93 -16.01 -1.48
C LEU A 445 -35.14 -16.87 -1.23
N SER A 446 -35.57 -16.98 0.02
CA SER A 446 -36.81 -17.65 0.43
C SER A 446 -38.03 -16.83 0.07
N ILE A 447 -38.31 -16.67 -1.23
CA ILE A 447 -39.42 -15.90 -1.75
C ILE A 447 -40.57 -16.87 -2.07
N PRO A 448 -41.81 -16.66 -1.54
CA PRO A 448 -42.97 -17.41 -1.92
C PRO A 448 -43.32 -17.22 -3.42
N GLU A 449 -44.28 -18.03 -3.90
CA GLU A 449 -44.77 -17.96 -5.27
C GLU A 449 -45.07 -16.51 -5.71
N ILE A 450 -44.52 -16.09 -6.86
CA ILE A 450 -44.65 -14.73 -7.43
C ILE A 450 -45.99 -14.60 -8.13
N SER A 451 -46.40 -15.65 -8.84
CA SER A 451 -47.66 -15.73 -9.59
C SER A 451 -48.27 -17.13 -9.47
N GLU A 452 -49.60 -17.22 -9.63
CA GLU A 452 -50.31 -18.53 -9.64
C GLU A 452 -49.77 -19.41 -10.77
N GLY A 453 -49.38 -20.64 -10.45
CA GLY A 453 -48.85 -21.61 -11.40
C GLY A 453 -47.37 -21.42 -11.74
N GLU A 454 -46.59 -20.66 -10.96
CA GLU A 454 -45.14 -20.43 -11.18
C GLU A 454 -44.34 -21.76 -11.21
N ILE A 455 -44.73 -22.77 -10.40
CA ILE A 455 -44.07 -24.09 -10.40
C ILE A 455 -44.07 -24.70 -11.82
N ALA A 456 -45.22 -24.74 -12.46
CA ALA A 456 -45.34 -25.28 -13.82
C ALA A 456 -44.54 -24.44 -14.87
N GLN A 457 -44.48 -23.12 -14.70
CA GLN A 457 -43.67 -22.25 -15.54
C GLN A 457 -42.20 -22.56 -15.38
N VAL A 458 -41.69 -22.70 -14.14
CA VAL A 458 -40.27 -22.98 -13.88
C VAL A 458 -39.90 -24.41 -14.34
N GLU A 459 -40.79 -25.38 -14.21
CA GLU A 459 -40.60 -26.74 -14.75
C GLU A 459 -40.46 -26.69 -16.29
N ASN A 460 -41.33 -25.99 -16.97
CA ASN A 460 -41.24 -25.81 -18.42
C ASN A 460 -39.92 -25.08 -18.88
N LEU A 461 -39.47 -24.07 -18.11
CA LEU A 461 -38.21 -23.43 -18.37
C LEU A 461 -37.01 -24.37 -18.20
N LEU A 462 -37.05 -25.25 -17.18
CA LEU A 462 -36.01 -26.26 -16.99
C LEU A 462 -36.00 -27.29 -18.15
N ASP A 463 -37.16 -27.67 -18.69
CA ASP A 463 -37.22 -28.54 -19.88
C ASP A 463 -36.53 -27.84 -21.09
N LEU A 464 -36.78 -26.55 -21.30
CA LEU A 464 -36.09 -25.75 -22.32
C LEU A 464 -34.59 -25.65 -22.07
N VAL A 465 -34.14 -25.51 -20.81
CA VAL A 465 -32.71 -25.54 -20.45
C VAL A 465 -32.08 -26.88 -20.87
N HIS A 466 -32.74 -28.01 -20.57
CA HIS A 466 -32.23 -29.32 -20.98
C HIS A 466 -32.17 -29.50 -22.49
N ILE A 467 -33.15 -28.97 -23.22
CA ILE A 467 -33.17 -28.99 -24.68
C ILE A 467 -32.01 -28.16 -25.23
N ALA A 468 -31.80 -26.94 -24.71
CA ALA A 468 -30.72 -26.05 -25.14
C ALA A 468 -29.33 -26.64 -24.83
N GLN A 469 -29.14 -27.23 -23.64
CA GLN A 469 -27.87 -27.89 -23.28
C GLN A 469 -27.53 -29.10 -24.17
N ASN A 470 -28.55 -29.87 -24.57
CA ASN A 470 -28.39 -31.05 -25.43
C ASN A 470 -28.19 -30.65 -26.90
N ALA A 471 -28.58 -29.45 -27.31
CA ALA A 471 -28.40 -28.97 -28.68
C ALA A 471 -26.97 -28.59 -29.03
N GLY A 472 -26.14 -28.29 -28.03
CA GLY A 472 -24.74 -27.96 -28.26
C GLY A 472 -24.22 -26.88 -27.30
N PRO A 473 -22.99 -26.36 -27.53
CA PRO A 473 -22.41 -25.28 -26.77
C PRO A 473 -23.17 -23.96 -26.91
N ASP A 474 -23.08 -23.10 -25.92
CA ASP A 474 -23.62 -21.75 -26.02
C ASP A 474 -22.91 -20.94 -27.11
N ALA A 475 -23.67 -20.11 -27.84
CA ALA A 475 -23.16 -19.28 -28.95
C ALA A 475 -21.97 -18.39 -28.53
N LYS A 476 -22.01 -17.85 -27.29
CA LYS A 476 -20.89 -17.10 -26.72
C LYS A 476 -19.64 -17.96 -26.52
N ALA A 477 -19.79 -19.21 -26.05
CA ALA A 477 -18.67 -20.12 -25.86
C ALA A 477 -18.01 -20.52 -27.17
N GLU A 478 -18.79 -20.74 -28.23
CA GLU A 478 -18.27 -20.99 -29.56
C GLU A 478 -17.50 -19.78 -30.13
N LYS A 479 -18.06 -18.57 -29.98
CA LYS A 479 -17.36 -17.35 -30.45
C LYS A 479 -16.09 -17.08 -29.66
N LEU A 480 -16.09 -17.36 -28.36
CA LEU A 480 -14.89 -17.29 -27.51
C LEU A 480 -13.80 -18.25 -28.03
N LEU A 481 -14.15 -19.46 -28.39
CA LEU A 481 -13.20 -20.46 -28.93
C LEU A 481 -12.64 -19.99 -30.29
N SER A 482 -13.50 -19.47 -31.18
CA SER A 482 -13.06 -18.92 -32.48
C SER A 482 -12.08 -17.74 -32.26
N LEU A 483 -12.42 -16.82 -31.34
CA LEU A 483 -11.55 -15.69 -31.00
C LEU A 483 -10.19 -16.17 -30.47
N LEU A 484 -10.16 -17.20 -29.63
CA LEU A 484 -8.89 -17.72 -29.10
C LEU A 484 -8.03 -18.27 -30.24
N TYR A 485 -8.61 -19.01 -31.21
CA TYR A 485 -7.85 -19.52 -32.34
C TYR A 485 -7.42 -18.40 -33.31
N GLU A 486 -8.23 -17.37 -33.53
CA GLU A 486 -7.86 -16.19 -34.30
C GLU A 486 -6.63 -15.50 -33.66
N LEU A 487 -6.64 -15.27 -32.35
CA LEU A 487 -5.54 -14.64 -31.62
C LEU A 487 -4.28 -15.53 -31.55
N GLN A 488 -4.44 -16.86 -31.44
CA GLN A 488 -3.31 -17.78 -31.52
C GLN A 488 -2.64 -17.79 -32.92
N ALA A 489 -3.41 -17.54 -33.98
CA ALA A 489 -2.86 -17.42 -35.32
C ALA A 489 -2.09 -16.11 -35.54
N GLU A 490 -2.48 -15.02 -34.84
CA GLU A 490 -1.85 -13.72 -34.94
C GLU A 490 -0.63 -13.59 -33.99
N ASP A 491 -0.78 -13.92 -32.73
CA ASP A 491 0.21 -13.67 -31.65
C ASP A 491 1.01 -14.95 -31.29
N GLY A 492 0.66 -16.09 -31.85
CA GLY A 492 1.31 -17.37 -31.60
C GLY A 492 0.59 -18.29 -30.62
N PRO A 493 0.98 -19.57 -30.55
CA PRO A 493 0.26 -20.61 -29.82
C PRO A 493 0.29 -20.42 -28.28
N GLU A 494 1.24 -19.65 -27.75
CA GLU A 494 1.40 -19.40 -26.33
C GLU A 494 0.70 -18.11 -25.85
N VAL A 495 -0.17 -17.52 -26.67
CA VAL A 495 -0.94 -16.33 -26.29
C VAL A 495 -1.76 -16.59 -25.02
N LYS A 496 -1.69 -15.65 -24.08
CA LYS A 496 -2.42 -15.72 -22.80
C LYS A 496 -3.68 -14.88 -22.87
N MET A 497 -4.79 -15.43 -22.37
CA MET A 497 -6.09 -14.79 -22.40
C MET A 497 -6.72 -14.80 -21.01
N LEU A 498 -7.13 -13.62 -20.52
CA LEU A 498 -7.87 -13.44 -19.28
C LEU A 498 -9.36 -13.30 -19.60
N ILE A 499 -10.19 -14.21 -19.09
CA ILE A 499 -11.64 -14.19 -19.28
C ILE A 499 -12.31 -13.81 -17.96
N PHE A 500 -13.18 -12.81 -18.02
CA PHE A 500 -14.04 -12.44 -16.89
C PHE A 500 -15.48 -12.89 -17.10
N THR A 501 -16.04 -13.50 -16.06
CA THR A 501 -17.47 -13.79 -15.95
C THR A 501 -17.98 -13.39 -14.57
N GLU A 502 -19.28 -13.11 -14.45
CA GLU A 502 -19.86 -12.72 -13.16
C GLU A 502 -20.20 -13.94 -12.27
N PHE A 503 -20.41 -15.12 -12.88
CA PHE A 503 -21.01 -16.29 -12.22
C PHE A 503 -20.10 -17.51 -12.22
N THR A 504 -20.08 -18.21 -11.07
CA THR A 504 -19.28 -19.42 -10.89
C THR A 504 -19.76 -20.57 -11.78
N ALA A 505 -21.07 -20.66 -12.02
CA ALA A 505 -21.64 -21.66 -12.94
C ALA A 505 -21.13 -21.51 -14.37
N THR A 506 -21.02 -20.27 -14.88
CA THR A 506 -20.45 -19.95 -16.19
C THR A 506 -18.95 -20.22 -16.22
N GLN A 507 -18.23 -19.88 -15.15
CA GLN A 507 -16.82 -20.16 -15.01
C GLN A 507 -16.52 -21.67 -15.16
N GLU A 508 -17.28 -22.50 -14.47
CA GLU A 508 -17.12 -23.95 -14.53
C GLU A 508 -17.46 -24.52 -15.91
N MET A 509 -18.54 -24.02 -16.52
CA MET A 509 -18.91 -24.40 -17.89
C MET A 509 -17.79 -24.06 -18.88
N LEU A 510 -17.25 -22.86 -18.84
CA LEU A 510 -16.14 -22.42 -19.71
C LEU A 510 -14.89 -23.26 -19.49
N ARG A 511 -14.50 -23.51 -18.23
CA ARG A 511 -13.37 -24.37 -17.89
C ARG A 511 -13.53 -25.76 -18.52
N LYS A 512 -14.69 -26.38 -18.34
CA LYS A 512 -14.98 -27.70 -18.92
C LYS A 512 -14.94 -27.67 -20.44
N PHE A 513 -15.62 -26.70 -21.06
CA PHE A 513 -15.71 -26.52 -22.50
C PHE A 513 -14.34 -26.37 -23.19
N LEU A 514 -13.44 -25.54 -22.61
CA LEU A 514 -12.11 -25.28 -23.14
C LEU A 514 -11.16 -26.46 -22.87
N THR A 515 -11.22 -27.08 -21.67
CA THR A 515 -10.38 -28.23 -21.31
C THR A 515 -10.67 -29.46 -22.19
N GLU A 516 -11.94 -29.73 -22.49
CA GLU A 516 -12.35 -30.83 -23.42
C GLU A 516 -11.79 -30.65 -24.85
N ARG A 517 -11.38 -29.43 -25.21
CA ARG A 517 -10.76 -29.07 -26.47
C ARG A 517 -9.24 -28.90 -26.41
N GLY A 518 -8.64 -29.36 -25.30
CA GLY A 518 -7.19 -29.39 -25.15
C GLY A 518 -6.57 -28.06 -24.71
N ILE A 519 -7.38 -27.03 -24.37
CA ILE A 519 -6.90 -25.73 -23.90
C ILE A 519 -6.64 -25.77 -22.40
N ARG A 520 -5.42 -25.42 -22.01
CA ARG A 520 -5.03 -25.39 -20.57
C ARG A 520 -5.64 -24.18 -19.88
N CYS A 521 -6.51 -24.43 -18.89
CA CYS A 521 -7.26 -23.42 -18.17
C CYS A 521 -7.02 -23.50 -16.66
N CYS A 522 -6.90 -22.36 -15.99
CA CYS A 522 -7.03 -22.22 -14.55
C CYS A 522 -8.18 -21.27 -14.20
N VAL A 523 -8.65 -21.34 -12.96
CA VAL A 523 -9.81 -20.55 -12.50
C VAL A 523 -9.48 -19.83 -11.20
N ILE A 524 -9.99 -18.59 -11.06
CA ILE A 524 -9.89 -17.83 -9.81
C ILE A 524 -11.28 -17.24 -9.49
N ASN A 525 -11.78 -17.49 -8.28
CA ASN A 525 -13.06 -16.97 -7.79
C ASN A 525 -12.99 -16.63 -6.31
N GLY A 526 -14.07 -16.08 -5.76
CA GLY A 526 -14.15 -15.61 -4.38
C GLY A 526 -14.04 -16.72 -3.32
N SER A 527 -14.42 -17.97 -3.66
CA SER A 527 -14.40 -19.10 -2.74
C SER A 527 -13.01 -19.71 -2.51
N LEU A 528 -12.04 -19.44 -3.41
CA LEU A 528 -10.67 -19.96 -3.27
C LEU A 528 -9.92 -19.23 -2.15
N ASP A 529 -9.12 -19.98 -1.42
CA ASP A 529 -8.20 -19.38 -0.46
C ASP A 529 -7.07 -18.60 -1.16
N ILE A 530 -6.35 -17.78 -0.39
CA ILE A 530 -5.36 -16.87 -0.96
C ILE A 530 -4.15 -17.63 -1.53
N ASN A 531 -3.79 -18.81 -0.97
CA ASN A 531 -2.66 -19.60 -1.45
C ASN A 531 -3.03 -20.26 -2.79
N GLU A 532 -4.26 -20.77 -2.89
CA GLU A 532 -4.81 -21.33 -4.14
C GLU A 532 -4.86 -20.26 -5.25
N ARG A 533 -5.29 -19.02 -4.93
CA ARG A 533 -5.28 -17.91 -5.88
C ARG A 533 -3.88 -17.59 -6.40
N LEU A 534 -2.89 -17.50 -5.50
CA LEU A 534 -1.49 -17.26 -5.87
C LEU A 534 -0.91 -18.42 -6.70
N SER A 535 -1.23 -19.67 -6.34
CA SER A 535 -0.83 -20.84 -7.11
C SER A 535 -1.41 -20.81 -8.52
N ASN A 536 -2.70 -20.50 -8.68
CA ASN A 536 -3.35 -20.41 -9.98
C ASN A 536 -2.85 -19.22 -10.81
N GLN A 537 -2.49 -18.10 -10.15
CA GLN A 537 -1.84 -16.97 -10.82
C GLN A 537 -0.46 -17.35 -11.37
N SER A 538 0.36 -18.05 -10.58
CA SER A 538 1.68 -18.53 -11.01
C SER A 538 1.53 -19.55 -12.16
N GLN A 539 0.57 -20.47 -12.04
CA GLN A 539 0.27 -21.43 -13.09
C GLN A 539 -0.17 -20.73 -14.40
N PHE A 540 -0.94 -19.64 -14.32
CA PHE A 540 -1.29 -18.84 -15.49
C PHE A 540 -0.08 -18.12 -16.06
N ALA A 541 0.84 -17.65 -15.24
CA ALA A 541 2.07 -17.02 -15.72
C ALA A 541 2.97 -18.01 -16.48
N ASP A 542 3.05 -19.25 -16.02
CA ASP A 542 3.96 -20.26 -16.56
C ASP A 542 3.31 -21.11 -17.68
N ASP A 543 2.40 -22.01 -17.30
CA ASP A 543 1.97 -23.13 -18.16
C ASP A 543 0.59 -22.97 -18.79
N THR A 544 -0.28 -22.13 -18.24
CA THR A 544 -1.69 -22.07 -18.62
C THR A 544 -1.95 -20.96 -19.64
N GLN A 545 -2.76 -21.27 -20.65
CA GLN A 545 -3.11 -20.31 -21.72
C GLN A 545 -4.27 -19.38 -21.33
N VAL A 546 -5.24 -19.91 -20.59
CA VAL A 546 -6.48 -19.18 -20.24
C VAL A 546 -6.66 -19.15 -18.74
N LEU A 547 -6.87 -17.93 -18.21
CA LEU A 547 -7.36 -17.71 -16.85
C LEU A 547 -8.82 -17.25 -16.91
N ILE A 548 -9.72 -17.99 -16.23
CA ILE A 548 -11.12 -17.59 -16.11
C ILE A 548 -11.35 -17.10 -14.69
N SER A 549 -11.71 -15.82 -14.55
CA SER A 549 -11.85 -15.15 -13.25
C SER A 549 -13.26 -14.62 -13.04
N THR A 550 -13.77 -14.74 -11.80
CA THR A 550 -14.89 -13.90 -11.35
C THR A 550 -14.40 -12.53 -10.88
N GLU A 551 -15.29 -11.57 -10.64
CA GLU A 551 -14.91 -10.25 -10.13
C GLU A 551 -14.24 -10.36 -8.77
N ALA A 552 -14.86 -11.07 -7.81
CA ALA A 552 -14.31 -11.29 -6.48
C ALA A 552 -12.96 -12.02 -6.51
N GLY A 553 -12.80 -12.98 -7.42
CA GLY A 553 -11.53 -13.66 -7.64
C GLY A 553 -10.45 -12.78 -8.25
N GLY A 554 -10.84 -11.91 -9.17
CA GLY A 554 -9.94 -11.02 -9.91
C GLY A 554 -9.45 -9.80 -9.13
N GLU A 555 -10.04 -9.47 -7.99
CA GLU A 555 -9.62 -8.34 -7.17
C GLU A 555 -8.16 -8.47 -6.72
N GLY A 556 -7.36 -7.44 -6.98
CA GLY A 556 -5.96 -7.37 -6.54
C GLY A 556 -4.94 -8.11 -7.39
N LEU A 557 -5.33 -8.93 -8.36
CA LEU A 557 -4.38 -9.64 -9.20
C LEU A 557 -3.57 -8.67 -10.08
N ASN A 558 -2.27 -8.95 -10.20
CA ASN A 558 -1.38 -8.31 -11.17
C ASN A 558 -1.08 -9.29 -12.30
N LEU A 559 -1.66 -9.02 -13.48
CA LEU A 559 -1.62 -9.90 -14.65
C LEU A 559 -1.03 -9.19 -15.88
N GLN A 560 -0.10 -8.28 -15.68
CA GLN A 560 0.51 -7.45 -16.74
C GLN A 560 1.30 -8.26 -17.80
N PHE A 561 1.60 -9.53 -17.54
CA PHE A 561 2.18 -10.43 -18.53
C PHE A 561 1.16 -10.92 -19.57
N CYS A 562 -0.14 -10.72 -19.31
CA CYS A 562 -1.23 -10.94 -20.25
C CYS A 562 -1.67 -9.59 -20.83
N HIS A 563 -2.02 -9.52 -22.11
CA HIS A 563 -2.48 -8.29 -22.75
C HIS A 563 -3.89 -8.43 -23.36
N ILE A 564 -4.48 -9.62 -23.29
CA ILE A 564 -5.80 -9.91 -23.85
C ILE A 564 -6.79 -10.13 -22.71
N VAL A 565 -7.87 -9.33 -22.71
CA VAL A 565 -8.98 -9.45 -21.77
C VAL A 565 -10.26 -9.71 -22.52
N VAL A 566 -11.01 -10.71 -22.09
CA VAL A 566 -12.35 -11.02 -22.64
C VAL A 566 -13.39 -10.85 -21.55
N ASN A 567 -14.31 -9.92 -21.71
CA ASN A 567 -15.51 -9.82 -20.91
C ASN A 567 -16.58 -10.75 -21.49
N TYR A 568 -16.67 -11.94 -20.92
CA TYR A 568 -17.67 -12.94 -21.33
C TYR A 568 -19.08 -12.49 -20.99
N ASP A 569 -19.23 -11.93 -19.76
CA ASP A 569 -20.44 -11.26 -19.32
C ASP A 569 -20.18 -9.77 -19.22
N MET A 570 -21.14 -9.01 -19.71
CA MET A 570 -21.09 -7.55 -19.66
C MET A 570 -21.73 -7.09 -18.35
N PRO A 571 -20.95 -6.53 -17.43
CA PRO A 571 -21.54 -5.93 -16.24
C PRO A 571 -22.40 -4.71 -16.63
N TRP A 572 -23.52 -4.54 -15.93
CA TRP A 572 -24.38 -3.38 -16.16
C TRP A 572 -23.70 -2.07 -15.77
N ASN A 573 -22.82 -2.13 -14.78
CA ASN A 573 -21.96 -1.01 -14.43
C ASN A 573 -20.69 -1.01 -15.29
N PRO A 574 -20.52 -0.02 -16.20
CA PRO A 574 -19.37 0.06 -17.10
C PRO A 574 -18.02 0.18 -16.39
N MET A 575 -18.00 0.70 -15.16
CA MET A 575 -16.76 0.83 -14.37
C MET A 575 -16.12 -0.52 -14.04
N ARG A 576 -16.92 -1.55 -13.87
CA ARG A 576 -16.40 -2.91 -13.66
C ARG A 576 -15.58 -3.38 -14.87
N ILE A 577 -15.92 -2.95 -16.07
CA ILE A 577 -15.13 -3.24 -17.28
C ILE A 577 -13.75 -2.57 -17.20
N GLU A 578 -13.70 -1.31 -16.79
CA GLU A 578 -12.44 -0.59 -16.60
C GLU A 578 -11.57 -1.23 -15.51
N GLN A 579 -12.16 -1.68 -14.42
CA GLN A 579 -11.47 -2.41 -13.37
C GLN A 579 -10.93 -3.76 -13.85
N ARG A 580 -11.69 -4.49 -14.69
CA ARG A 580 -11.25 -5.75 -15.32
C ARG A 580 -10.08 -5.52 -16.27
N ILE A 581 -10.16 -4.55 -17.17
CA ILE A 581 -9.08 -4.19 -18.10
C ILE A 581 -7.86 -3.69 -17.32
N GLY A 582 -8.06 -2.93 -16.25
CA GLY A 582 -7.00 -2.46 -15.36
C GLY A 582 -6.19 -3.56 -14.67
N ARG A 583 -6.57 -4.84 -14.78
CA ARG A 583 -5.75 -5.97 -14.29
C ARG A 583 -4.55 -6.26 -15.19
N VAL A 584 -4.65 -5.94 -16.47
CA VAL A 584 -3.58 -6.12 -17.46
C VAL A 584 -3.01 -4.79 -17.95
N ASP A 585 -3.82 -3.73 -17.98
CA ASP A 585 -3.43 -2.37 -18.37
C ASP A 585 -2.78 -1.63 -17.19
N ARG A 586 -1.51 -1.98 -16.96
CA ARG A 586 -0.69 -1.46 -15.85
C ARG A 586 0.68 -1.01 -16.32
N ILE A 587 1.37 -0.25 -15.48
CA ILE A 587 2.76 0.14 -15.70
C ILE A 587 3.61 -1.12 -15.91
N GLY A 588 4.39 -1.15 -16.99
CA GLY A 588 5.23 -2.29 -17.35
C GLY A 588 4.58 -3.27 -18.36
N GLN A 589 3.35 -2.98 -18.85
CA GLN A 589 2.76 -3.72 -19.97
C GLN A 589 3.62 -3.54 -21.24
N LYS A 590 3.93 -4.66 -21.91
CA LYS A 590 4.84 -4.67 -23.07
C LYS A 590 4.12 -4.70 -24.42
N HIS A 591 2.81 -4.97 -24.42
CA HIS A 591 1.97 -5.12 -25.61
C HIS A 591 0.77 -4.19 -25.54
N ASP A 592 0.23 -3.80 -26.69
CA ASP A 592 -1.05 -3.09 -26.78
C ASP A 592 -2.14 -3.95 -26.14
N VAL A 593 -2.95 -3.35 -25.26
CA VAL A 593 -4.00 -4.09 -24.56
C VAL A 593 -5.20 -4.29 -25.47
N GLN A 594 -5.63 -5.53 -25.63
CA GLN A 594 -6.80 -5.94 -26.42
C GLN A 594 -7.93 -6.34 -25.45
N ALA A 595 -9.03 -5.61 -25.48
CA ALA A 595 -10.21 -5.91 -24.68
C ALA A 595 -11.39 -6.29 -25.58
N PHE A 596 -11.94 -7.48 -25.37
CA PHE A 596 -13.07 -8.00 -26.14
C PHE A 596 -14.31 -8.11 -25.25
N ASN A 597 -15.41 -7.52 -25.71
CA ASN A 597 -16.70 -7.57 -25.05
C ASN A 597 -17.64 -8.47 -25.84
N LEU A 598 -18.09 -9.60 -25.27
CA LEU A 598 -18.98 -10.55 -25.93
C LEU A 598 -20.45 -10.17 -25.64
N MET A 599 -21.24 -10.00 -26.69
CA MET A 599 -22.66 -9.64 -26.57
C MET A 599 -23.51 -10.37 -27.60
N ILE A 600 -24.66 -10.90 -27.19
CA ILE A 600 -25.62 -11.50 -28.10
C ILE A 600 -26.48 -10.38 -28.70
N ALA A 601 -26.48 -10.25 -30.03
CA ALA A 601 -27.01 -9.08 -30.73
C ALA A 601 -28.53 -8.85 -30.57
N GLU A 602 -29.35 -9.86 -30.55
CA GLU A 602 -30.82 -9.75 -30.55
C GLU A 602 -31.41 -9.82 -29.12
N THR A 603 -30.69 -9.30 -28.10
CA THR A 603 -31.13 -9.32 -26.71
C THR A 603 -31.53 -7.94 -26.21
N VAL A 604 -32.33 -7.90 -25.13
CA VAL A 604 -32.73 -6.65 -24.45
C VAL A 604 -31.48 -5.91 -23.96
N GLU A 605 -30.50 -6.65 -23.45
CA GLU A 605 -29.24 -6.10 -22.94
C GLU A 605 -28.45 -5.41 -24.05
N ALA A 606 -28.36 -6.01 -25.23
CA ALA A 606 -27.65 -5.43 -26.36
C ALA A 606 -28.31 -4.13 -26.82
N HIS A 607 -29.63 -4.13 -26.93
CA HIS A 607 -30.37 -2.94 -27.33
C HIS A 607 -30.23 -1.78 -26.33
N VAL A 608 -30.42 -2.04 -25.04
CA VAL A 608 -30.27 -1.02 -23.98
C VAL A 608 -28.84 -0.46 -24.01
N ARG A 609 -27.83 -1.31 -24.14
CA ARG A 609 -26.44 -0.89 -24.16
C ARG A 609 -26.11 -0.02 -25.38
N GLU A 610 -26.57 -0.42 -26.57
CA GLU A 610 -26.35 0.37 -27.79
C GLU A 610 -26.90 1.78 -27.65
N VAL A 611 -28.12 1.90 -27.12
CA VAL A 611 -28.75 3.21 -26.86
C VAL A 611 -27.98 4.03 -25.83
N ILE A 612 -27.51 3.39 -24.76
CA ILE A 612 -26.69 4.05 -23.72
C ILE A 612 -25.34 4.53 -24.31
N GLU A 613 -24.64 3.69 -25.07
CA GLU A 613 -23.36 4.04 -25.69
C GLU A 613 -23.49 5.18 -26.70
N GLN A 614 -24.55 5.19 -27.51
CA GLN A 614 -24.85 6.31 -28.42
C GLN A 614 -25.13 7.62 -27.69
N LYS A 615 -25.88 7.56 -26.57
CA LYS A 615 -26.16 8.73 -25.74
C LYS A 615 -24.91 9.25 -25.05
N LEU A 616 -24.09 8.36 -24.50
CA LEU A 616 -22.81 8.70 -23.90
C LEU A 616 -21.86 9.36 -24.90
N ALA A 617 -21.72 8.81 -26.09
CA ALA A 617 -20.88 9.39 -27.13
C ALA A 617 -21.33 10.82 -27.49
N THR A 618 -22.63 11.05 -27.54
CA THR A 618 -23.20 12.39 -27.79
C THR A 618 -22.86 13.34 -26.64
N ILE A 619 -23.06 12.90 -25.37
CA ILE A 619 -22.79 13.73 -24.18
C ILE A 619 -21.30 14.07 -24.07
N LEU A 620 -20.40 13.10 -24.33
CA LEU A 620 -18.96 13.31 -24.33
C LEU A 620 -18.55 14.36 -25.39
N LYS A 621 -19.11 14.26 -26.59
CA LYS A 621 -18.86 15.22 -27.66
C LYS A 621 -19.36 16.62 -27.33
N ASP A 622 -20.57 16.75 -26.75
CA ASP A 622 -21.21 18.03 -26.41
C ASP A 622 -20.47 18.74 -25.24
N ILE A 623 -19.94 17.97 -24.28
CA ILE A 623 -19.34 18.53 -23.06
C ILE A 623 -17.80 18.65 -23.19
N GLY A 624 -17.19 17.96 -24.17
CA GLY A 624 -15.75 17.99 -24.37
C GLY A 624 -14.95 17.29 -23.25
N VAL A 625 -15.52 16.22 -22.69
CA VAL A 625 -14.86 15.36 -21.70
C VAL A 625 -14.35 14.11 -22.41
N ASP A 626 -13.04 13.85 -22.36
CA ASP A 626 -12.41 12.74 -23.07
C ASP A 626 -12.61 11.37 -22.39
N LYS A 627 -13.23 11.31 -21.20
CA LYS A 627 -13.30 10.09 -20.40
C LYS A 627 -14.70 9.67 -20.02
N LEU A 628 -15.07 8.50 -20.49
CA LEU A 628 -16.27 7.77 -20.11
C LEU A 628 -16.24 7.38 -18.61
N SER A 629 -15.08 7.01 -18.09
CA SER A 629 -14.90 6.54 -16.72
C SER A 629 -15.35 7.56 -15.67
N ASP A 630 -15.03 8.83 -15.85
CA ASP A 630 -15.34 9.86 -14.86
C ASP A 630 -16.83 10.20 -14.79
N ILE A 631 -17.58 9.94 -15.88
CA ILE A 631 -19.02 10.15 -15.97
C ILE A 631 -19.79 8.95 -15.40
N LEU A 632 -19.30 7.75 -15.69
CA LEU A 632 -19.96 6.49 -15.34
C LEU A 632 -19.72 6.03 -13.91
N ASP A 633 -18.75 6.64 -13.24
CA ASP A 633 -18.39 6.33 -11.86
C ASP A 633 -19.45 6.76 -10.82
N SER A 634 -20.58 7.29 -11.32
CA SER A 634 -21.67 7.75 -10.46
C SER A 634 -22.58 6.58 -10.04
N GLY A 635 -22.75 6.36 -8.71
CA GLY A 635 -23.70 5.38 -8.19
C GLY A 635 -25.15 5.72 -8.61
N GLU A 636 -25.46 6.98 -8.91
CA GLU A 636 -26.72 7.37 -9.53
C GLU A 636 -26.80 6.90 -10.99
N ALA A 637 -25.69 6.93 -11.72
CA ALA A 637 -25.65 6.34 -13.05
C ALA A 637 -25.87 4.83 -12.97
N SER A 638 -25.23 4.12 -12.04
CA SER A 638 -25.44 2.68 -11.85
C SER A 638 -26.90 2.33 -11.50
N ALA A 639 -27.50 3.02 -10.54
CA ALA A 639 -28.90 2.80 -10.17
C ALA A 639 -29.89 3.15 -11.30
N ASN A 640 -29.54 4.13 -12.14
CA ASN A 640 -30.37 4.51 -13.27
C ASN A 640 -30.14 3.56 -14.46
N PHE A 641 -28.95 2.99 -14.66
CA PHE A 641 -28.73 1.89 -15.62
C PHE A 641 -29.65 0.70 -15.28
N ASP A 642 -29.67 0.27 -14.02
CA ASP A 642 -30.58 -0.78 -13.55
C ASP A 642 -32.05 -0.42 -13.80
N ALA A 643 -32.44 0.84 -13.59
CA ALA A 643 -33.79 1.30 -13.85
C ALA A 643 -34.17 1.25 -15.36
N VAL A 644 -33.21 1.55 -16.26
CA VAL A 644 -33.46 1.44 -17.72
C VAL A 644 -33.57 -0.01 -18.15
N TYR A 645 -32.65 -0.88 -17.68
CA TYR A 645 -32.77 -2.31 -17.96
C TYR A 645 -34.12 -2.87 -17.46
N LYS A 646 -34.55 -2.49 -16.24
CA LYS A 646 -35.86 -2.87 -15.69
C LYS A 646 -37.02 -2.34 -16.55
N ALA A 647 -36.96 -1.12 -17.00
CA ALA A 647 -37.98 -0.54 -17.85
C ALA A 647 -38.03 -1.18 -19.24
N ALA A 648 -36.87 -1.46 -19.84
CA ALA A 648 -36.79 -2.17 -21.11
C ALA A 648 -37.36 -3.59 -21.04
N MET A 649 -37.27 -4.25 -19.88
CA MET A 649 -37.88 -5.55 -19.67
C MET A 649 -39.36 -5.50 -19.44
N GLN A 650 -39.93 -4.38 -18.94
CA GLN A 650 -41.35 -4.26 -18.65
C GLN A 650 -42.20 -3.96 -19.91
N THR A 651 -41.71 -3.13 -20.82
CA THR A 651 -42.44 -2.72 -22.02
C THR A 651 -41.50 -2.31 -23.14
N GLU A 652 -41.66 -2.89 -24.35
CA GLU A 652 -40.90 -2.52 -25.54
C GLU A 652 -41.13 -1.05 -25.98
N THR A 653 -42.20 -0.42 -25.55
CA THR A 653 -42.68 0.89 -26.06
C THR A 653 -42.38 2.09 -25.13
N ASN A 654 -41.92 1.90 -23.91
CA ASN A 654 -41.79 3.01 -22.94
C ASN A 654 -40.38 3.16 -22.33
N ILE A 655 -39.36 2.94 -23.14
CA ILE A 655 -37.93 3.11 -22.76
C ILE A 655 -37.56 4.61 -22.73
N GLU A 656 -38.31 5.48 -23.40
CA GLU A 656 -37.96 6.89 -23.57
C GLU A 656 -37.87 7.68 -22.27
N GLU A 657 -38.79 7.47 -21.32
CA GLU A 657 -38.82 8.21 -20.06
C GLU A 657 -37.61 7.83 -19.13
N PRO A 658 -37.29 6.54 -18.89
CA PRO A 658 -36.08 6.15 -18.18
C PRO A 658 -34.80 6.58 -18.90
N LEU A 659 -34.74 6.49 -20.23
CA LEU A 659 -33.62 6.96 -21.03
C LEU A 659 -33.40 8.47 -20.90
N HIS A 660 -34.48 9.25 -20.86
CA HIS A 660 -34.39 10.70 -20.67
C HIS A 660 -33.86 11.05 -19.26
N LYS A 661 -34.29 10.28 -18.24
CA LYS A 661 -33.74 10.42 -16.86
C LYS A 661 -32.27 10.09 -16.82
N ILE A 662 -31.82 8.97 -17.43
CA ILE A 662 -30.39 8.65 -17.55
C ILE A 662 -29.63 9.74 -18.30
N GLU A 663 -30.14 10.21 -19.43
CA GLU A 663 -29.50 11.27 -20.19
C GLU A 663 -29.27 12.52 -19.33
N GLN A 664 -30.27 12.90 -18.52
CA GLN A 664 -30.17 14.02 -17.60
C GLN A 664 -29.13 13.76 -16.51
N VAL A 665 -29.16 12.60 -15.86
CA VAL A 665 -28.17 12.20 -14.84
C VAL A 665 -26.75 12.14 -15.42
N LEU A 666 -26.58 11.58 -16.62
CA LEU A 666 -25.29 11.53 -17.29
C LEU A 666 -24.80 12.93 -17.71
N ARG A 667 -25.68 13.83 -18.17
CA ARG A 667 -25.30 15.22 -18.43
C ARG A 667 -24.92 15.97 -17.17
N ASP A 668 -25.60 15.75 -16.06
CA ASP A 668 -25.30 16.38 -14.77
C ASP A 668 -24.03 15.78 -14.17
N ALA A 669 -23.84 14.46 -14.29
CA ALA A 669 -22.59 13.80 -13.94
C ALA A 669 -21.41 14.27 -14.80
N ALA A 670 -21.59 14.45 -16.12
CA ALA A 670 -20.56 14.97 -17.01
C ALA A 670 -20.20 16.43 -16.71
N LYS A 671 -21.20 17.29 -16.40
CA LYS A 671 -20.92 18.66 -15.94
C LYS A 671 -20.16 18.65 -14.62
N SER A 672 -20.58 17.80 -13.69
CA SER A 672 -19.88 17.60 -12.41
C SER A 672 -18.46 17.08 -12.65
N ALA A 673 -18.26 16.04 -13.47
CA ALA A 673 -16.95 15.50 -13.82
C ALA A 673 -16.03 16.58 -14.44
N ARG A 674 -16.55 17.45 -15.31
CA ARG A 674 -15.79 18.58 -15.86
C ARG A 674 -15.41 19.61 -14.80
N GLN A 675 -16.34 19.95 -13.90
CA GLN A 675 -16.04 20.81 -12.75
C GLN A 675 -15.00 20.14 -11.84
N PHE A 676 -15.12 18.85 -11.62
CA PHE A 676 -14.18 18.07 -10.80
C PHE A 676 -12.84 17.89 -11.50
N ALA A 677 -12.78 17.62 -12.81
CA ALA A 677 -11.51 17.57 -13.54
C ALA A 677 -10.71 18.86 -13.38
N TYR A 678 -11.37 20.03 -13.44
CA TYR A 678 -10.74 21.32 -13.14
C TYR A 678 -10.23 21.42 -11.68
N LEU A 679 -10.93 20.77 -10.73
CA LEU A 679 -10.52 20.76 -9.32
C LEU A 679 -9.24 19.96 -9.09
N TYR A 680 -8.92 19.01 -9.99
CA TYR A 680 -7.81 18.05 -9.81
C TYR A 680 -6.57 18.34 -10.66
N GLU A 681 -6.60 19.31 -11.57
CA GLU A 681 -5.42 19.64 -12.37
C GLU A 681 -4.23 20.00 -11.47
N SER A 682 -3.27 19.07 -11.37
CA SER A 682 -1.94 19.32 -10.79
C SER A 682 -0.96 19.63 -11.90
N PRO A 683 -0.07 20.62 -11.74
CA PRO A 683 1.10 20.72 -12.60
C PRO A 683 1.93 19.44 -12.38
N GLY A 684 2.07 18.60 -13.40
CA GLY A 684 2.82 17.36 -13.31
C GLY A 684 4.31 17.60 -13.02
N VAL A 685 4.95 16.68 -12.32
CA VAL A 685 6.41 16.65 -12.18
C VAL A 685 7.02 16.39 -13.56
N THR A 686 7.94 17.23 -14.00
CA THR A 686 8.65 17.06 -15.25
C THR A 686 9.66 15.91 -15.15
N ALA A 687 10.00 15.28 -16.27
CA ALA A 687 10.99 14.22 -16.35
C ALA A 687 12.35 14.64 -15.77
N ASP A 688 12.70 15.92 -15.88
CA ASP A 688 13.97 16.47 -15.37
C ASP A 688 14.11 16.31 -13.85
N VAL A 689 13.06 16.56 -13.08
CA VAL A 689 13.07 16.39 -11.61
C VAL A 689 13.26 14.93 -11.22
N ALA A 690 12.67 14.00 -11.97
CA ALA A 690 12.85 12.56 -11.74
C ALA A 690 14.28 12.10 -12.04
N GLN A 691 14.92 12.67 -13.06
CA GLN A 691 16.32 12.38 -13.40
C GLN A 691 17.29 12.83 -12.31
N ASP A 692 17.07 13.98 -11.68
CA ASP A 692 17.91 14.47 -10.58
C ASP A 692 17.94 13.47 -9.41
N TYR A 693 16.81 12.85 -9.06
CA TYR A 693 16.78 11.82 -8.03
C TYR A 693 17.51 10.54 -8.45
N LEU A 694 17.39 10.13 -9.72
CA LEU A 694 18.05 8.92 -10.25
C LEU A 694 19.58 9.09 -10.37
N GLN A 695 20.10 10.32 -10.36
CA GLN A 695 21.52 10.64 -10.43
C GLN A 695 22.14 10.97 -9.06
N HIS A 696 21.38 10.87 -7.97
CA HIS A 696 21.88 11.17 -6.63
C HIS A 696 23.06 10.23 -6.26
N PRO A 697 24.14 10.72 -5.67
CA PRO A 697 25.35 9.92 -5.37
C PRO A 697 25.19 8.95 -4.21
N PHE A 698 24.06 8.89 -3.55
CA PHE A 698 23.81 8.03 -2.37
C PHE A 698 24.11 6.54 -2.62
N PRO A 699 23.68 5.90 -3.73
CA PRO A 699 24.05 4.51 -4.03
C PRO A 699 25.55 4.30 -4.13
N TYR A 700 26.26 5.26 -4.70
CA TYR A 700 27.71 5.22 -4.78
C TYR A 700 28.40 5.29 -3.39
N TRP A 701 27.86 6.09 -2.47
CA TRP A 701 28.36 6.12 -1.10
C TRP A 701 28.17 4.78 -0.41
N VAL A 702 27.01 4.13 -0.57
CA VAL A 702 26.76 2.79 0.00
C VAL A 702 27.69 1.75 -0.63
N GLU A 703 27.87 1.76 -1.96
CA GLU A 703 28.84 0.89 -2.65
C GLU A 703 30.25 1.08 -2.07
N SER A 704 30.72 2.32 -1.96
CA SER A 704 32.06 2.65 -1.46
C SER A 704 32.24 2.22 0.00
N MET A 705 31.24 2.45 0.86
CA MET A 705 31.27 2.03 2.25
C MET A 705 31.38 0.51 2.39
N VAL A 706 30.45 -0.23 1.78
CA VAL A 706 30.34 -1.69 1.93
C VAL A 706 31.56 -2.39 1.35
N THR A 707 31.99 -2.02 0.14
CA THR A 707 33.13 -2.68 -0.53
C THR A 707 34.44 -2.42 0.20
N SER A 708 34.67 -1.20 0.68
CA SER A 708 35.86 -0.85 1.45
C SER A 708 35.83 -1.50 2.84
N PHE A 709 34.69 -1.52 3.50
CA PHE A 709 34.53 -2.21 4.80
C PHE A 709 34.82 -3.71 4.70
N CYS A 710 34.26 -4.41 3.71
CA CYS A 710 34.55 -5.82 3.51
C CYS A 710 36.05 -6.10 3.35
N ARG A 711 36.76 -5.27 2.55
CA ARG A 711 38.22 -5.47 2.32
C ARG A 711 39.04 -5.24 3.56
N THR A 712 38.65 -4.37 4.47
CA THR A 712 39.42 -4.01 5.66
C THR A 712 39.10 -4.86 6.89
N HIS A 713 37.91 -5.48 6.94
CA HIS A 713 37.44 -6.25 8.10
C HIS A 713 37.42 -7.78 7.85
N GLY A 714 38.37 -8.29 7.03
CA GLY A 714 38.54 -9.74 6.83
C GLY A 714 37.60 -10.39 5.83
N GLY A 715 36.73 -9.61 5.15
CA GLY A 715 35.94 -10.05 4.03
C GLY A 715 36.63 -9.84 2.67
N THR A 716 35.86 -9.95 1.58
CA THR A 716 36.34 -9.66 0.22
C THR A 716 35.26 -8.97 -0.59
N ALA A 717 35.65 -8.03 -1.48
CA ALA A 717 34.77 -7.38 -2.43
C ALA A 717 35.42 -7.35 -3.80
N THR A 718 34.85 -8.10 -4.75
CA THR A 718 35.37 -8.22 -6.13
C THR A 718 34.28 -7.84 -7.13
N LYS A 719 34.56 -6.90 -8.01
CA LYS A 719 33.61 -6.50 -9.08
C LYS A 719 33.64 -7.52 -10.20
N GLN A 720 32.49 -8.11 -10.56
CA GLN A 720 32.34 -9.06 -11.65
C GLN A 720 31.32 -8.46 -12.65
N ASN A 721 31.81 -7.99 -13.80
CA ASN A 721 30.99 -7.27 -14.79
C ASN A 721 30.28 -6.03 -14.21
N GLN A 722 28.96 -6.13 -13.96
CA GLN A 722 28.12 -5.04 -13.43
C GLN A 722 27.71 -5.27 -11.97
N ASP A 723 28.00 -6.40 -11.37
CA ASP A 723 27.66 -6.75 -9.99
C ASP A 723 28.92 -7.01 -9.14
N TRP A 724 28.73 -7.09 -7.84
CA TRP A 724 29.78 -7.37 -6.88
C TRP A 724 29.63 -8.77 -6.30
N SER A 725 30.72 -9.50 -6.19
CA SER A 725 30.82 -10.69 -5.34
C SER A 725 31.39 -10.26 -4.00
N LEU A 726 30.57 -10.32 -2.95
CA LEU A 726 30.93 -9.90 -1.60
C LEU A 726 31.03 -11.11 -0.68
N ARG A 727 32.06 -11.13 0.17
CA ARG A 727 32.13 -11.95 1.36
C ARG A 727 32.21 -11.04 2.57
N LEU A 728 31.22 -11.14 3.44
CA LEU A 728 31.13 -10.31 4.63
C LEU A 728 32.11 -10.78 5.73
N PRO A 729 32.45 -9.95 6.73
CA PRO A 729 33.34 -10.32 7.83
C PRO A 729 32.87 -11.53 8.64
N ASP A 730 31.56 -11.77 8.74
CA ASP A 730 30.95 -12.93 9.40
C ASP A 730 31.07 -14.24 8.60
N GLY A 731 31.64 -14.18 7.39
CA GLY A 731 31.83 -15.29 6.48
C GLY A 731 30.67 -15.54 5.52
N SER A 732 29.55 -14.84 5.65
CA SER A 732 28.44 -14.93 4.70
C SER A 732 28.83 -14.39 3.32
N ALA A 733 28.28 -14.97 2.24
CA ALA A 733 28.62 -14.60 0.88
C ALA A 733 27.38 -14.09 0.12
N ILE A 734 27.56 -13.00 -0.60
CA ILE A 734 26.55 -12.41 -1.50
C ILE A 734 27.18 -12.41 -2.92
N PRO A 735 26.85 -13.43 -3.76
CA PRO A 735 27.55 -13.63 -5.04
C PRO A 735 27.21 -12.56 -6.09
N HIS A 736 26.04 -11.95 -6.01
CA HIS A 736 25.56 -10.94 -6.94
C HIS A 736 24.96 -9.78 -6.16
N ALA A 737 25.80 -8.86 -5.68
CA ALA A 737 25.36 -7.65 -4.98
C ALA A 737 25.33 -6.46 -5.93
N VAL A 738 24.27 -5.67 -5.88
CA VAL A 738 24.11 -4.42 -6.62
C VAL A 738 23.68 -3.32 -5.67
N PHE A 739 24.12 -2.09 -5.95
CA PHE A 739 23.82 -0.90 -5.15
C PHE A 739 22.95 0.11 -5.89
N ASN A 740 22.71 -0.11 -7.19
CA ASN A 740 21.94 0.78 -8.05
C ASN A 740 20.77 0.00 -8.66
N LEU A 741 19.58 0.61 -8.67
CA LEU A 741 18.37 0.02 -9.23
C LEU A 741 18.49 -0.30 -10.73
N LYS A 742 19.24 0.49 -11.51
CA LYS A 742 19.52 0.22 -12.93
C LYS A 742 20.31 -1.09 -13.14
N GLU A 743 21.13 -1.46 -12.18
CA GLU A 743 21.88 -2.71 -12.19
C GLU A 743 20.98 -3.89 -11.80
N LEU A 744 20.08 -3.68 -10.83
CA LEU A 744 19.07 -4.67 -10.43
C LEU A 744 18.11 -4.99 -11.58
N GLU A 745 17.65 -3.98 -12.35
CA GLU A 745 16.79 -4.17 -13.53
C GLU A 745 17.45 -5.05 -14.59
N LYS A 746 18.78 -4.98 -14.74
CA LYS A 746 19.54 -5.81 -15.69
C LYS A 746 19.82 -7.22 -15.17
N ASN A 747 19.88 -7.42 -13.87
CA ASN A 747 20.11 -8.71 -13.23
C ASN A 747 19.10 -8.93 -12.08
N PRO A 748 17.89 -9.42 -12.36
CA PRO A 748 16.84 -9.62 -11.34
C PRO A 748 17.19 -10.65 -10.25
N VAL A 749 18.23 -11.45 -10.45
CA VAL A 749 18.70 -12.44 -9.47
C VAL A 749 19.66 -11.79 -8.44
N ALA A 750 20.13 -10.57 -8.72
CA ALA A 750 21.07 -9.88 -7.84
C ALA A 750 20.40 -9.42 -6.53
N SER A 751 21.17 -9.40 -5.47
CA SER A 751 20.76 -8.87 -4.17
C SER A 751 21.00 -7.36 -4.14
N PHE A 752 19.93 -6.58 -4.00
CA PHE A 752 20.02 -5.14 -3.81
C PHE A 752 20.45 -4.80 -2.38
N LEU A 753 21.55 -4.07 -2.24
CA LEU A 753 22.09 -3.64 -0.95
C LEU A 753 21.85 -2.16 -0.74
N ALA A 754 20.77 -1.83 -0.08
CA ALA A 754 20.46 -0.49 0.42
C ALA A 754 20.74 -0.40 1.94
N VAL A 755 20.63 0.77 2.52
CA VAL A 755 20.92 1.02 3.94
C VAL A 755 19.97 0.25 4.87
N ASN A 756 18.75 -0.09 4.43
CA ASN A 756 17.80 -0.92 5.15
C ASN A 756 18.23 -2.42 5.25
N ASN A 757 19.20 -2.84 4.45
CA ASN A 757 19.77 -4.17 4.59
C ASN A 757 20.50 -4.26 5.93
N LYS A 758 20.18 -5.28 6.72
CA LYS A 758 20.73 -5.45 8.08
C LYS A 758 22.27 -5.42 8.11
N ALA A 759 22.93 -6.11 7.18
CA ALA A 759 24.39 -6.13 7.12
C ALA A 759 24.96 -4.72 6.84
N VAL A 760 24.33 -3.96 5.92
CA VAL A 760 24.76 -2.59 5.60
C VAL A 760 24.52 -1.65 6.79
N SER A 761 23.40 -1.79 7.48
CA SER A 761 23.06 -1.01 8.68
C SER A 761 24.04 -1.30 9.83
N ASP A 762 24.39 -2.56 10.05
CA ASP A 762 25.35 -2.97 11.08
C ASP A 762 26.75 -2.40 10.77
N MET A 763 27.21 -2.44 9.51
CA MET A 763 28.48 -1.82 9.07
C MET A 763 28.47 -0.31 9.28
N LEU A 764 27.39 0.37 8.91
CA LEU A 764 27.25 1.82 9.12
C LEU A 764 27.34 2.16 10.62
N ALA A 765 26.64 1.41 11.48
CA ALA A 765 26.66 1.61 12.91
C ALA A 765 28.07 1.39 13.52
N GLU A 766 28.82 0.44 12.99
CA GLU A 766 30.21 0.18 13.40
C GLU A 766 31.16 1.31 13.00
N LEU A 767 31.05 1.81 11.77
CA LEU A 767 31.94 2.86 11.24
C LEU A 767 31.72 4.22 11.90
N VAL A 768 30.50 4.53 12.37
CA VAL A 768 30.19 5.79 13.05
C VAL A 768 30.30 5.72 14.59
N ARG A 769 30.88 4.65 15.12
CA ARG A 769 31.22 4.57 16.54
C ARG A 769 32.46 5.43 16.88
N HIS A 770 32.48 5.92 18.12
CA HIS A 770 33.61 6.68 18.63
C HIS A 770 34.90 5.87 18.55
N ARG A 771 35.94 6.50 17.99
CA ARG A 771 37.32 5.96 18.02
C ARG A 771 38.19 6.91 18.83
N GLU A 772 38.92 6.41 19.80
CA GLU A 772 39.93 7.20 20.48
C GLU A 772 41.05 7.52 19.49
N SER A 773 41.31 8.82 19.27
CA SER A 773 42.47 9.26 18.51
C SER A 773 43.75 9.07 19.34
N GLY A 774 44.74 8.39 18.78
CA GLY A 774 46.09 8.38 19.33
C GLY A 774 46.74 9.77 19.19
N SER A 775 47.94 9.91 19.76
CA SER A 775 48.77 11.13 19.64
C SER A 775 49.24 11.42 18.20
N LYS A 776 48.99 10.51 17.26
CA LYS A 776 49.37 10.63 15.84
C LYS A 776 48.24 10.29 14.91
N ILE A 777 48.11 11.01 13.79
CA ILE A 777 47.14 10.85 12.75
C ILE A 777 47.77 10.55 11.38
N PRO A 778 47.10 9.79 10.47
CA PRO A 778 47.63 9.53 9.13
C PRO A 778 47.77 10.79 8.29
N CYS A 779 48.84 10.82 7.50
CA CYS A 779 49.04 11.87 6.49
C CYS A 779 48.50 11.41 5.16
N ILE A 780 47.72 12.29 4.48
CA ILE A 780 47.28 12.08 3.13
C ILE A 780 47.80 13.15 2.18
N ALA A 781 48.04 12.76 0.94
CA ALA A 781 48.41 13.68 -0.14
C ALA A 781 47.55 13.38 -1.36
N SER A 782 47.09 14.46 -2.03
CA SER A 782 46.29 14.36 -3.26
C SER A 782 46.72 15.42 -4.27
N LYS A 783 46.83 14.99 -5.53
CA LYS A 783 47.12 15.90 -6.67
C LYS A 783 45.90 16.76 -7.05
N ASP A 784 44.73 16.38 -6.62
CA ASP A 784 43.48 17.09 -6.89
C ASP A 784 43.27 18.30 -5.94
N LEU A 785 44.14 18.43 -4.92
CA LEU A 785 44.15 19.57 -4.02
C LEU A 785 45.27 20.57 -4.42
N PRO A 786 44.96 21.89 -4.38
CA PRO A 786 46.00 22.93 -4.59
C PRO A 786 47.17 22.76 -3.60
N SER A 787 48.38 23.01 -4.07
CA SER A 787 49.61 22.92 -3.25
C SER A 787 49.64 23.82 -2.01
N ALA A 788 48.74 24.79 -1.93
CA ALA A 788 48.56 25.66 -0.75
C ALA A 788 47.68 25.05 0.35
N VAL A 789 47.05 23.89 0.13
CA VAL A 789 46.16 23.27 1.10
C VAL A 789 46.97 22.34 2.01
N HIS A 790 47.40 22.88 3.17
CA HIS A 790 48.06 22.15 4.22
C HIS A 790 47.34 22.36 5.54
N GLY A 791 47.03 21.29 6.29
CA GLY A 791 46.32 21.40 7.55
C GLY A 791 45.81 20.09 8.08
N THR A 792 44.93 20.16 9.03
CA THR A 792 44.28 19.01 9.66
C THR A 792 42.82 18.97 9.26
N PHE A 793 42.39 17.82 8.69
CA PHE A 793 41.00 17.51 8.38
C PHE A 793 40.47 16.62 9.46
N ALA A 794 39.20 16.84 9.88
CA ALA A 794 38.49 15.95 10.80
C ALA A 794 37.03 15.83 10.43
N LEU A 795 36.45 14.68 10.74
CA LEU A 795 35.01 14.42 10.73
C LEU A 795 34.51 14.31 12.17
N TYR A 796 33.60 15.16 12.56
CA TYR A 796 32.94 15.14 13.85
C TYR A 796 31.49 14.68 13.70
N LYS A 797 31.06 13.80 14.60
CA LYS A 797 29.66 13.43 14.78
C LYS A 797 29.14 14.16 16.01
N LEU A 798 28.16 15.00 15.83
CA LEU A 798 27.40 15.68 16.87
C LEU A 798 26.09 14.92 17.10
N ASP A 799 25.97 14.25 18.23
CA ASP A 799 24.75 13.60 18.70
C ASP A 799 24.04 14.50 19.71
N VAL A 800 22.74 14.68 19.55
CA VAL A 800 21.89 15.39 20.50
C VAL A 800 20.75 14.48 20.92
N LYS A 801 20.65 14.23 22.21
CA LYS A 801 19.73 13.22 22.77
C LYS A 801 18.86 13.82 23.87
N SER A 802 17.60 13.39 23.92
CA SER A 802 16.71 13.63 25.05
C SER A 802 15.66 12.51 25.10
N GLY A 803 15.69 11.66 26.13
CA GLY A 803 14.81 10.49 26.22
C GLY A 803 14.92 9.60 25.00
N ASP A 804 13.81 9.38 24.31
CA ASP A 804 13.74 8.57 23.10
C ASP A 804 14.05 9.37 21.81
N TRP A 805 14.27 10.68 21.92
CA TRP A 805 14.63 11.51 20.79
C TRP A 805 16.14 11.58 20.61
N SER A 806 16.61 11.34 19.39
CA SER A 806 18.00 11.46 19.02
C SER A 806 18.14 12.02 17.62
N ARG A 807 19.02 12.97 17.43
CA ARG A 807 19.44 13.50 16.12
C ARG A 807 20.93 13.64 16.08
N SER A 808 21.49 13.42 14.91
CA SER A 808 22.92 13.45 14.72
C SER A 808 23.28 14.21 13.44
N ARG A 809 24.47 14.82 13.46
CA ARG A 809 25.08 15.45 12.28
C ARG A 809 26.52 15.00 12.13
N VAL A 810 26.98 14.80 10.92
CA VAL A 810 28.39 14.55 10.63
C VAL A 810 28.96 15.76 9.86
N LEU A 811 29.90 16.42 10.47
CA LEU A 811 30.43 17.67 9.99
C LEU A 811 31.93 17.57 9.69
N PRO A 812 32.37 17.90 8.46
CA PRO A 812 33.79 18.01 8.14
C PRO A 812 34.35 19.35 8.61
N VAL A 813 35.48 19.31 9.27
CA VAL A 813 36.23 20.47 9.74
C VAL A 813 37.62 20.43 9.11
N PHE A 814 38.09 21.57 8.61
CA PHE A 814 39.46 21.72 8.14
C PHE A 814 40.12 22.93 8.78
N LEU A 815 41.18 22.65 9.54
CA LEU A 815 42.04 23.65 10.18
C LEU A 815 43.38 23.71 9.44
N ALA A 816 43.63 24.82 8.78
CA ALA A 816 44.91 25.07 8.10
C ALA A 816 46.04 25.25 9.11
N ASP A 817 47.28 25.03 8.69
CA ASP A 817 48.46 25.17 9.54
C ASP A 817 48.67 26.59 10.07
N ASP A 818 48.09 27.58 9.40
CA ASP A 818 48.09 28.99 9.83
C ASP A 818 47.02 29.32 10.89
N GLY A 819 46.21 28.34 11.29
CA GLY A 819 45.19 28.46 12.33
C GLY A 819 43.81 28.90 11.83
N ARG A 820 43.60 29.09 10.51
CA ARG A 820 42.29 29.42 9.95
C ARG A 820 41.47 28.21 9.58
N THR A 821 40.18 28.29 9.72
CA THR A 821 39.23 27.24 9.33
C THR A 821 38.59 27.54 7.98
N PHE A 822 38.38 26.47 7.16
CA PHE A 822 37.82 26.60 5.81
C PHE A 822 36.74 25.52 5.55
N ASN A 823 35.46 25.88 5.72
CA ASN A 823 34.33 24.96 5.59
C ASN A 823 34.19 24.40 4.16
N ASN A 824 34.37 25.18 3.12
CA ASN A 824 34.32 24.70 1.73
C ASN A 824 35.46 23.73 1.43
N THR A 825 36.68 24.01 1.90
CA THR A 825 37.85 23.12 1.77
C THR A 825 37.55 21.79 2.50
N ALA A 826 36.95 21.84 3.70
CA ALA A 826 36.56 20.66 4.44
C ALA A 826 35.59 19.77 3.63
N LYS A 827 34.58 20.35 3.02
CA LYS A 827 33.63 19.63 2.14
C LYS A 827 34.32 19.04 0.92
N THR A 828 35.17 19.80 0.26
CA THR A 828 35.96 19.32 -0.91
C THR A 828 36.86 18.15 -0.55
N ILE A 829 37.55 18.22 0.60
CA ILE A 829 38.36 17.08 1.08
C ILE A 829 37.50 15.87 1.36
N HIS A 830 36.33 16.03 2.00
CA HIS A 830 35.42 14.92 2.26
C HIS A 830 34.98 14.23 0.97
N ASP A 831 34.63 14.98 -0.08
CA ASP A 831 34.25 14.45 -1.39
C ASP A 831 35.42 13.75 -2.09
N LEU A 832 36.64 14.29 -1.96
CA LEU A 832 37.87 13.69 -2.50
C LEU A 832 38.18 12.34 -1.84
N LEU A 833 37.97 12.21 -0.53
CA LEU A 833 38.18 10.95 0.18
C LEU A 833 37.28 9.85 -0.37
N LEU A 834 36.07 10.16 -0.76
CA LEU A 834 35.13 9.20 -1.38
C LEU A 834 35.60 8.72 -2.76
N GLY A 835 36.27 9.57 -3.52
CA GLY A 835 36.85 9.22 -4.82
C GLY A 835 38.11 8.35 -4.76
N GLY A 836 38.69 8.15 -3.57
CA GLY A 836 39.93 7.39 -3.40
C GLY A 836 41.15 8.00 -4.08
N SER A 837 41.10 9.26 -4.52
CA SER A 837 42.16 9.97 -5.26
C SER A 837 43.24 10.55 -4.33
N PHE A 838 43.70 9.75 -3.36
CA PHE A 838 44.70 10.17 -2.41
C PHE A 838 45.69 9.02 -2.08
N SER A 839 46.84 9.38 -1.59
CA SER A 839 47.84 8.46 -1.08
C SER A 839 48.07 8.70 0.41
N THR A 840 48.33 7.66 1.18
CA THR A 840 48.73 7.76 2.60
C THR A 840 50.25 7.79 2.70
N SER A 841 50.79 8.68 3.53
CA SER A 841 52.22 8.84 3.70
C SER A 841 52.58 9.18 5.14
N GLY A 842 53.01 8.17 5.91
CA GLY A 842 53.48 8.38 7.30
C GLY A 842 52.37 8.84 8.28
N MET A 843 52.84 9.22 9.48
CA MET A 843 51.97 9.70 10.57
C MET A 843 52.47 11.10 11.01
N ALA A 844 51.58 11.98 11.39
CA ALA A 844 51.87 13.28 11.94
C ALA A 844 51.41 13.39 13.40
N ASP A 845 52.11 14.21 14.19
CA ASP A 845 51.63 14.51 15.56
C ASP A 845 50.28 15.24 15.53
N PHE A 846 49.44 14.90 16.49
CA PHE A 846 48.05 15.39 16.56
C PHE A 846 47.78 16.07 17.89
N GLU A 847 47.40 17.35 17.82
CA GLU A 847 46.98 18.16 18.96
C GLU A 847 45.46 18.33 18.93
N ILE A 848 44.77 17.43 19.66
CA ILE A 848 43.27 17.40 19.66
C ILE A 848 42.68 18.70 20.20
N ASP A 849 43.25 19.29 21.24
CA ASP A 849 42.73 20.50 21.89
C ASP A 849 42.65 21.69 20.94
N ARG A 850 43.71 21.90 20.12
CA ARG A 850 43.75 23.00 19.13
C ARG A 850 42.71 22.82 18.02
N LEU A 851 42.43 21.57 17.63
CA LEU A 851 41.40 21.29 16.65
C LEU A 851 40.00 21.45 17.26
N TRP A 852 39.85 21.09 18.54
CA TRP A 852 38.60 21.19 19.24
C TRP A 852 38.07 22.64 19.35
N ASP A 853 38.89 23.55 19.78
CA ASP A 853 38.54 24.98 19.88
C ASP A 853 38.00 25.55 18.54
N SER A 854 38.55 25.04 17.43
CA SER A 854 38.09 25.42 16.08
C SER A 854 36.83 24.69 15.68
N ALA A 855 36.69 23.44 16.07
CA ALA A 855 35.50 22.57 15.77
C ALA A 855 34.29 23.06 16.54
N GLU A 856 34.44 23.45 17.82
CA GLU A 856 33.34 23.91 18.65
C GLU A 856 32.61 25.11 18.01
N SER A 857 33.34 26.09 17.50
CA SER A 857 32.76 27.26 16.82
C SER A 857 31.97 26.90 15.53
N ILE A 858 32.33 25.79 14.87
CA ILE A 858 31.64 25.28 13.68
C ILE A 858 30.44 24.44 14.07
N LEU A 859 30.51 23.69 15.18
CA LEU A 859 29.47 22.80 15.62
C LEU A 859 28.30 23.52 16.35
N GLU A 860 28.60 24.65 17.01
CA GLU A 860 27.62 25.41 17.81
C GLU A 860 26.37 25.83 17.01
N PRO A 861 26.47 26.41 15.80
CA PRO A 861 25.28 26.76 15.02
C PRO A 861 24.39 25.55 14.66
N TYR A 862 24.98 24.38 14.47
CA TYR A 862 24.24 23.14 14.18
C TYR A 862 23.57 22.59 15.44
N PHE A 863 24.19 22.74 16.59
CA PHE A 863 23.57 22.41 17.88
C PHE A 863 22.34 23.29 18.16
N GLU A 864 22.47 24.60 17.91
CA GLU A 864 21.34 25.55 18.01
C GLU A 864 20.21 25.19 17.03
N GLU A 865 20.56 24.79 15.81
CA GLU A 865 19.60 24.31 14.83
C GLU A 865 18.87 23.04 15.33
N LEU A 866 19.60 22.05 15.85
CA LEU A 866 19.02 20.82 16.41
C LEU A 866 18.15 21.10 17.65
N GLN A 867 18.51 22.08 18.48
CA GLN A 867 17.67 22.53 19.58
C GLN A 867 16.35 23.13 19.07
N ARG A 868 16.39 23.94 18.02
CA ARG A 868 15.18 24.50 17.41
C ARG A 868 14.29 23.39 16.83
N ILE A 869 14.88 22.45 16.09
CA ILE A 869 14.16 21.28 15.53
C ILE A 869 13.48 20.50 16.64
N TYR A 870 14.20 20.23 17.73
CA TYR A 870 13.65 19.54 18.89
C TYR A 870 12.45 20.27 19.49
N ALA A 871 12.57 21.57 19.72
CA ALA A 871 11.49 22.39 20.28
C ALA A 871 10.24 22.35 19.37
N GLU A 872 10.42 22.47 18.05
CA GLU A 872 9.34 22.38 17.06
C GLU A 872 8.71 20.96 17.01
N GLU A 873 9.51 19.91 17.11
CA GLU A 873 9.03 18.52 17.15
C GLU A 873 8.26 18.24 18.44
N GLN A 874 8.77 18.72 19.58
CA GLN A 874 8.10 18.62 20.88
C GLN A 874 6.74 19.33 20.87
N GLU A 875 6.67 20.56 20.36
CA GLU A 875 5.40 21.29 20.24
C GLU A 875 4.40 20.55 19.36
N ARG A 876 4.89 19.97 18.24
CA ARG A 876 4.07 19.21 17.32
C ARG A 876 3.56 17.91 17.95
N ASP A 877 4.42 17.16 18.63
CA ASP A 877 4.03 15.91 19.27
C ASP A 877 3.02 16.16 20.40
N LEU A 878 3.21 17.22 21.16
CA LEU A 878 2.23 17.66 22.15
C LEU A 878 0.88 18.02 21.50
N LYS A 879 0.90 18.73 20.36
CA LYS A 879 -0.31 19.08 19.62
C LYS A 879 -0.99 17.84 19.03
N LYS A 880 -0.23 16.93 18.43
CA LYS A 880 -0.73 15.65 17.91
C LYS A 880 -1.39 14.80 18.99
N LYS A 881 -0.69 14.57 20.11
CA LYS A 881 -1.23 13.79 21.23
C LYS A 881 -2.44 14.46 21.86
N THR A 882 -2.45 15.78 21.96
CA THR A 882 -3.61 16.52 22.45
C THR A 882 -4.82 16.32 21.53
N GLN A 883 -4.64 16.43 20.21
CA GLN A 883 -5.68 16.13 19.22
C GLN A 883 -6.16 14.67 19.32
N LEU A 884 -5.24 13.74 19.49
CA LEU A 884 -5.56 12.32 19.66
C LEU A 884 -6.37 12.08 20.93
N PHE A 885 -6.01 12.71 22.06
CA PHE A 885 -6.78 12.63 23.31
C PHE A 885 -8.18 13.21 23.17
N GLU A 886 -8.33 14.35 22.49
CA GLU A 886 -9.65 14.95 22.24
C GLU A 886 -10.49 14.07 21.28
N SER A 887 -9.88 13.47 20.29
CA SER A 887 -10.50 12.52 19.37
C SER A 887 -11.00 11.26 20.08
N ARG A 888 -10.15 10.65 20.94
CA ARG A 888 -10.54 9.53 21.80
C ARG A 888 -11.67 9.90 22.76
N LYS A 889 -11.64 11.10 23.32
CA LYS A 889 -12.69 11.61 24.19
C LYS A 889 -14.03 11.73 23.46
N ARG A 890 -14.03 12.24 22.22
CA ARG A 890 -15.23 12.28 21.36
C ARG A 890 -15.75 10.88 21.03
N SER A 891 -14.86 9.95 20.69
CA SER A 891 -15.20 8.56 20.40
C SER A 891 -15.81 7.85 21.60
N LEU A 892 -15.22 8.03 22.81
CA LEU A 892 -15.77 7.51 24.06
C LEU A 892 -17.11 8.15 24.42
N GLY A 893 -17.33 9.41 24.05
CA GLY A 893 -18.62 10.09 24.24
C GLY A 893 -19.80 9.43 23.50
N ARG A 894 -19.51 8.66 22.44
CA ARG A 894 -20.50 7.90 21.66
C ARG A 894 -20.83 6.51 22.25
N VAL A 895 -20.13 6.09 23.31
CA VAL A 895 -20.37 4.81 23.99
C VAL A 895 -21.65 4.89 24.82
N GLY A 896 -22.63 4.06 24.53
CA GLY A 896 -23.97 4.09 25.15
C GLY A 896 -24.05 3.55 26.59
N ILE A 897 -22.97 2.98 27.15
CA ILE A 897 -22.94 2.40 28.51
C ILE A 897 -22.21 3.34 29.44
N ASP A 898 -22.97 4.01 30.33
CA ASP A 898 -22.47 5.12 31.18
C ASP A 898 -21.30 4.72 32.08
N ASN A 899 -21.34 3.57 32.72
CA ASN A 899 -20.29 3.13 33.65
C ASN A 899 -18.96 2.88 32.91
N ILE A 900 -19.00 2.26 31.72
CA ILE A 900 -17.82 2.00 30.90
C ILE A 900 -17.28 3.33 30.36
N ARG A 901 -18.18 4.21 29.91
CA ARG A 901 -17.80 5.53 29.39
C ARG A 901 -17.07 6.36 30.44
N LEU A 902 -17.61 6.46 31.66
CA LEU A 902 -17.03 7.26 32.76
C LEU A 902 -15.67 6.70 33.21
N SER A 903 -15.56 5.38 33.38
CA SER A 903 -14.30 4.72 33.72
C SER A 903 -13.20 4.99 32.70
N ARG A 904 -13.50 4.83 31.40
CA ARG A 904 -12.54 5.06 30.31
C ARG A 904 -12.18 6.53 30.13
N LEU A 905 -13.12 7.45 30.31
CA LEU A 905 -12.83 8.90 30.30
C LEU A 905 -11.89 9.29 31.43
N SER A 906 -12.10 8.76 32.64
CA SER A 906 -11.20 9.00 33.78
C SER A 906 -9.78 8.48 33.53
N LYS A 907 -9.66 7.28 32.91
CA LYS A 907 -8.37 6.70 32.53
C LYS A 907 -7.67 7.56 31.47
N LEU A 908 -8.38 7.94 30.40
CA LEU A 908 -7.85 8.78 29.33
C LEU A 908 -7.31 10.11 29.86
N GLU A 909 -8.02 10.75 30.81
CA GLU A 909 -7.57 12.01 31.43
C GLU A 909 -6.31 11.81 32.30
N LYS A 910 -6.19 10.66 32.97
CA LYS A 910 -4.97 10.30 33.73
C LYS A 910 -3.79 10.06 32.76
N GLU A 911 -3.98 9.35 31.67
CA GLU A 911 -2.97 9.13 30.63
C GLU A 911 -2.51 10.46 30.03
N ARG A 912 -3.46 11.35 29.69
CA ARG A 912 -3.14 12.69 29.19
C ARG A 912 -2.28 13.47 30.16
N ARG A 913 -2.62 13.47 31.43
CA ARG A 913 -1.86 14.19 32.47
C ARG A 913 -0.45 13.63 32.62
N SER A 914 -0.32 12.30 32.71
CA SER A 914 0.99 11.64 32.79
C SER A 914 1.86 11.94 31.56
N TYR A 915 1.26 11.98 30.36
CA TYR A 915 1.97 12.32 29.13
C TYR A 915 2.49 13.78 29.16
N VAL A 916 1.67 14.74 29.55
CA VAL A 916 2.08 16.15 29.63
C VAL A 916 3.21 16.33 30.66
N GLU A 917 3.11 15.70 31.83
CA GLU A 917 4.17 15.72 32.84
C GLU A 917 5.48 15.08 32.35
N TYR A 918 5.40 13.97 31.64
CA TYR A 918 6.56 13.33 31.03
C TYR A 918 7.21 14.26 29.99
N HIS A 919 6.40 14.85 29.13
CA HIS A 919 6.85 15.75 28.08
C HIS A 919 7.54 17.02 28.63
N GLU A 920 7.05 17.56 29.74
CA GLU A 920 7.67 18.72 30.42
C GLU A 920 9.04 18.39 31.00
N ARG A 921 9.28 17.15 31.45
CA ARG A 921 10.57 16.68 31.99
C ARG A 921 11.62 16.47 30.90
N GLN A 922 11.23 16.24 29.67
CA GLN A 922 12.13 15.92 28.54
C GLN A 922 12.72 17.18 27.85
N ARG A 923 12.67 18.38 28.46
CA ARG A 923 13.10 19.64 27.82
C ARG A 923 14.61 19.85 27.73
N THR A 924 15.41 19.02 28.38
CA THR A 924 16.87 19.21 28.41
C THR A 924 17.54 18.37 27.33
N LEU A 925 18.24 19.01 26.40
CA LEU A 925 19.08 18.38 25.39
C LEU A 925 20.52 18.27 25.89
N LEU A 926 21.12 17.11 25.67
CA LEU A 926 22.53 16.87 25.97
C LEU A 926 23.28 16.62 24.65
N PRO A 927 24.24 17.50 24.26
CA PRO A 927 25.09 17.26 23.11
C PRO A 927 26.21 16.28 23.48
N GLU A 928 26.49 15.36 22.58
CA GLU A 928 27.64 14.47 22.60
C GLU A 928 28.39 14.62 21.30
N VAL A 929 29.69 14.96 21.36
CA VAL A 929 30.52 15.12 20.17
C VAL A 929 31.56 14.03 20.10
N GLN A 930 31.66 13.37 18.95
CA GLN A 930 32.56 12.25 18.73
C GLN A 930 33.41 12.52 17.50
N LEU A 931 34.73 12.28 17.60
CA LEU A 931 35.62 12.32 16.46
C LEU A 931 35.55 10.97 15.71
N LEU A 932 35.20 11.00 14.42
CA LEU A 932 35.12 9.80 13.57
C LEU A 932 36.41 9.57 12.80
N LEU A 933 37.05 10.66 12.31
CA LEU A 933 38.24 10.60 11.47
C LEU A 933 39.06 11.86 11.67
N ALA A 934 40.39 11.74 11.78
CA ALA A 934 41.31 12.84 11.72
C ALA A 934 42.47 12.51 10.77
N LEU A 935 42.86 13.45 9.90
CA LEU A 935 43.88 13.30 8.87
C LEU A 935 44.73 14.55 8.75
N LYS A 936 46.01 14.40 8.57
CA LYS A 936 46.88 15.49 8.11
C LYS A 936 46.85 15.53 6.60
N VAL A 937 46.46 16.67 6.04
CA VAL A 937 46.29 16.87 4.59
C VAL A 937 47.43 17.68 4.03
N ASN A 938 48.03 17.19 2.97
CA ASN A 938 49.07 17.88 2.20
C ASN A 938 48.58 18.00 0.74
N GLY A 939 48.35 19.23 0.27
CA GLY A 939 48.01 19.51 -1.12
C GLY A 939 49.18 19.10 -2.05
N GLY A 940 48.83 18.79 -3.31
CA GLY A 940 49.68 18.08 -4.23
C GLY A 940 51.04 18.74 -4.50
N GLN A 941 52.04 17.89 -4.50
CA GLN A 941 53.33 18.08 -5.18
C GLN A 941 53.26 17.48 -6.59
#